data_f36d35ff10875315f6e30484503ad1ca
#
_entry.id   f36d35ff10875315f6e30484503ad1ca
#
_cell.length_a   1.000
_cell.length_b   1.000
_cell.length_c   1.000
_cell.angle_alpha   90.00
_cell.angle_beta   90.00
_cell.angle_gamma   90.00
#
_symmetry.space_group_name_H-M   'P 1'
#
loop_
_entity.id
_entity.type
_entity.pdbx_description
1 polymer ?
#
loop_
_entity_poly.entity_id
_entity_poly.type
_entity_poly.pdbx_seq_one_letter_code
_entity_poly.pdbx_strand_id
1 'polypeptide(L)'
;MEKILNHRQTKFLIKSGIIIGSVTALSDILTTLFYNEKSEEFASNLFEFLKIFAFDLGVSSCLMIGLTIPFLLLDKLNVLAGKTFIYFFGLVLIFSVLLLNKYYATTHLSLGSDFYGFSIDDLQMIIISSTDFSLLAMWPFYTFPISFIILCIYFHVGFYNVKWFTSIILIGILFLVFEMLSKNTKITNLAYFVNDSIDFKKSTTTIKNQVWIGANAYPLMRKYSSENDVLGQYLTLKTQKPNIILIIVEGLGRDFSGEDADYKGFTPFLDSLSQKSLFWTNFVSNAGRSFGAIPSILGSVPFGSSGFLELNKLPSHISLISLLKNYNYKTSYFEGGDAQFDHKLTYLTHEGMENIVDQNSYEPSYIKSPTENGFSWGYPDKEIFKKTLTELKPVGQPRFDLIMTITNHEPFTFNGKESYLTRVKALSGKSNFSDVQKEVIDKYKNVFSTLLYTDDAIKDFINQYKSNPNYKNTIFIITGDHRLIPIPQKDNICRFHVPLIIYSPMQIKAEKFKGICSHMDIMPSIVALINNKYKEKNIEEVPWIGSGLSNATTFVNNHDIPLTQYKGAFKDYISGNLFLSDDVLYRINDKFGLEPDYSSQEQIMINKKFSEYQKINMYVTQNDKIIPPEMVIANANIIKFTKEEIAIIEKYAQKKSTEEIYLIARNLAFNKNNKDALLLCNYIILNINSNHFDTRTLKARILAWNGNFEKSEKELSLVIERNPSYQDAYFAILDLYWWNKKPIKARIIAVKAQLNLPNEIQFQKNILIAIKRFKTNLASPAGESRHK
;
A
#
# COMPACT_ATOMS: atom_id res chain seq x y z
N MET A 1 10.82 -36.30 -33.01
CA MET A 1 9.49 -36.36 -32.36
C MET A 1 8.67 -37.59 -32.80
N GLU A 2 8.59 -37.92 -34.07
CA GLU A 2 7.80 -39.12 -34.52
C GLU A 2 8.20 -40.48 -33.95
N LYS A 3 9.42 -40.66 -33.45
CA LYS A 3 9.86 -41.91 -32.77
C LYS A 3 9.46 -41.95 -31.27
N ILE A 4 8.98 -40.86 -30.69
CA ILE A 4 8.68 -40.77 -29.22
C ILE A 4 7.17 -40.75 -28.99
N LEU A 5 6.38 -40.11 -29.86
CA LEU A 5 4.94 -39.97 -29.78
C LEU A 5 4.25 -40.84 -30.82
N ASN A 6 3.21 -41.59 -30.44
CA ASN A 6 2.37 -42.27 -31.42
C ASN A 6 1.35 -41.25 -32.06
N HIS A 7 0.78 -41.59 -33.20
CA HIS A 7 -0.12 -40.71 -33.94
C HIS A 7 -1.34 -40.24 -33.10
N ARG A 8 -1.85 -41.06 -32.20
CA ARG A 8 -2.97 -40.74 -31.29
C ARG A 8 -2.55 -39.66 -30.28
N GLN A 9 -1.38 -39.79 -29.67
CA GLN A 9 -0.86 -38.84 -28.66
C GLN A 9 -0.53 -37.51 -29.28
N THR A 10 0.12 -37.50 -30.45
CA THR A 10 0.40 -36.24 -31.19
C THR A 10 -0.89 -35.50 -31.54
N LYS A 11 -1.89 -36.22 -32.07
CA LYS A 11 -3.19 -35.65 -32.44
C LYS A 11 -3.91 -35.08 -31.23
N PHE A 12 -3.82 -35.74 -30.08
CA PHE A 12 -4.43 -35.28 -28.84
C PHE A 12 -3.81 -33.96 -28.34
N LEU A 13 -2.50 -33.88 -28.25
CA LEU A 13 -1.76 -32.69 -27.80
C LEU A 13 -2.01 -31.49 -28.73
N ILE A 14 -1.96 -31.70 -30.05
CA ILE A 14 -2.23 -30.64 -31.03
C ILE A 14 -3.64 -30.09 -30.88
N LYS A 15 -4.66 -30.94 -30.82
CA LYS A 15 -6.05 -30.52 -30.64
C LYS A 15 -6.26 -29.76 -29.33
N SER A 16 -5.70 -30.29 -28.23
CA SER A 16 -5.77 -29.63 -26.93
C SER A 16 -5.13 -28.23 -26.95
N GLY A 17 -3.96 -28.08 -27.54
CA GLY A 17 -3.28 -26.78 -27.69
C GLY A 17 -4.12 -25.76 -28.47
N ILE A 18 -4.73 -26.17 -29.61
CA ILE A 18 -5.59 -25.28 -30.38
C ILE A 18 -6.83 -24.87 -29.60
N ILE A 19 -7.49 -25.81 -28.90
CA ILE A 19 -8.67 -25.50 -28.12
C ILE A 19 -8.34 -24.50 -27.01
N ILE A 20 -7.25 -24.75 -26.25
CA ILE A 20 -6.80 -23.85 -25.18
C ILE A 20 -6.50 -22.46 -25.75
N GLY A 21 -5.66 -22.35 -26.78
CA GLY A 21 -5.29 -21.08 -27.40
C GLY A 21 -6.47 -20.32 -27.98
N SER A 22 -7.48 -21.02 -28.53
CA SER A 22 -8.68 -20.36 -29.03
C SER A 22 -9.56 -19.82 -27.89
N VAL A 23 -9.66 -20.54 -26.77
CA VAL A 23 -10.45 -20.11 -25.61
C VAL A 23 -9.79 -18.92 -24.91
N THR A 24 -8.45 -18.92 -24.73
CA THR A 24 -7.71 -17.80 -24.14
C THR A 24 -7.78 -16.58 -25.06
N ALA A 25 -7.55 -16.72 -26.35
CA ALA A 25 -7.63 -15.64 -27.32
C ALA A 25 -9.01 -14.96 -27.34
N LEU A 26 -10.09 -15.76 -27.28
CA LEU A 26 -11.43 -15.19 -27.21
C LEU A 26 -11.64 -14.37 -25.91
N SER A 27 -11.12 -14.83 -24.80
CA SER A 27 -11.14 -14.06 -23.53
C SER A 27 -10.38 -12.74 -23.67
N ASP A 28 -9.16 -12.75 -24.21
CA ASP A 28 -8.33 -11.56 -24.37
C ASP A 28 -8.93 -10.56 -25.35
N ILE A 29 -9.48 -11.04 -26.48
CA ILE A 29 -10.20 -10.21 -27.46
C ILE A 29 -11.40 -9.52 -26.82
N LEU A 30 -12.25 -10.26 -26.09
CA LEU A 30 -13.41 -9.68 -25.44
C LEU A 30 -12.98 -8.66 -24.35
N THR A 31 -11.94 -8.94 -23.60
CA THR A 31 -11.43 -8.00 -22.60
C THR A 31 -10.94 -6.71 -23.27
N THR A 32 -10.22 -6.81 -24.37
CA THR A 32 -9.75 -5.64 -25.13
C THR A 32 -10.91 -4.83 -25.71
N LEU A 33 -11.92 -5.49 -26.27
CA LEU A 33 -13.11 -4.83 -26.85
C LEU A 33 -13.93 -4.06 -25.79
N PHE A 34 -14.08 -4.61 -24.58
CA PHE A 34 -14.98 -4.03 -23.58
C PHE A 34 -14.29 -3.07 -22.61
N TYR A 35 -12.97 -3.16 -22.42
CA TYR A 35 -12.27 -2.44 -21.36
C TYR A 35 -11.07 -1.60 -21.84
N ASN A 36 -10.67 -1.67 -23.13
CA ASN A 36 -9.58 -0.86 -23.64
C ASN A 36 -10.10 0.52 -24.10
N GLU A 37 -9.39 1.59 -23.75
CA GLU A 37 -9.72 2.97 -24.17
C GLU A 37 -9.72 3.17 -25.70
N LYS A 38 -8.98 2.33 -26.43
CA LYS A 38 -8.90 2.32 -27.90
C LYS A 38 -9.76 1.22 -28.53
N SER A 39 -10.86 0.83 -27.90
CA SER A 39 -11.70 -0.28 -28.34
C SER A 39 -12.28 -0.09 -29.74
N GLU A 40 -12.64 1.14 -30.14
CA GLU A 40 -13.16 1.43 -31.49
C GLU A 40 -12.08 1.27 -32.57
N GLU A 41 -10.85 1.76 -32.33
CA GLU A 41 -9.71 1.57 -33.22
C GLU A 41 -9.35 0.08 -33.31
N PHE A 42 -9.36 -0.64 -32.19
CA PHE A 42 -9.13 -2.07 -32.13
C PHE A 42 -10.22 -2.87 -32.87
N ALA A 43 -11.51 -2.55 -32.67
CA ALA A 43 -12.62 -3.23 -33.31
C ALA A 43 -12.59 -3.12 -34.85
N SER A 44 -12.01 -2.03 -35.39
CA SER A 44 -11.86 -1.82 -36.84
C SER A 44 -10.63 -2.52 -37.43
N ASN A 45 -9.74 -3.08 -36.62
CA ASN A 45 -8.46 -3.61 -37.07
C ASN A 45 -8.37 -5.14 -36.93
N LEU A 46 -8.75 -5.87 -37.97
CA LEU A 46 -8.65 -7.33 -38.03
C LEU A 46 -7.26 -7.88 -37.72
N PHE A 47 -6.21 -7.12 -38.02
CA PHE A 47 -4.82 -7.52 -37.76
C PHE A 47 -4.51 -7.65 -36.27
N GLU A 48 -5.06 -6.79 -35.42
CA GLU A 48 -4.89 -6.89 -33.97
C GLU A 48 -5.57 -8.15 -33.40
N PHE A 49 -6.73 -8.51 -33.89
CA PHE A 49 -7.37 -9.80 -33.52
C PHE A 49 -6.49 -11.00 -33.89
N LEU A 50 -5.91 -10.98 -35.08
CA LEU A 50 -5.02 -12.06 -35.54
C LEU A 50 -3.74 -12.13 -34.70
N LYS A 51 -3.19 -11.00 -34.25
CA LYS A 51 -2.03 -10.98 -33.36
C LYS A 51 -2.33 -11.66 -32.02
N ILE A 52 -3.43 -11.29 -31.36
CA ILE A 52 -3.83 -11.90 -30.07
C ILE A 52 -4.02 -13.41 -30.28
N PHE A 53 -4.77 -13.80 -31.33
CA PHE A 53 -5.03 -15.22 -31.60
C PHE A 53 -3.73 -16.01 -31.85
N ALA A 54 -2.81 -15.46 -32.63
CA ALA A 54 -1.53 -16.10 -32.92
C ALA A 54 -0.64 -16.21 -31.68
N PHE A 55 -0.65 -15.19 -30.83
CA PHE A 55 0.10 -15.17 -29.57
C PHE A 55 -0.41 -16.28 -28.61
N ASP A 56 -1.71 -16.34 -28.34
CA ASP A 56 -2.28 -17.31 -27.41
C ASP A 56 -2.17 -18.74 -27.92
N LEU A 57 -2.26 -18.92 -29.23
CA LEU A 57 -1.98 -20.20 -29.87
C LEU A 57 -0.52 -20.62 -29.69
N GLY A 58 0.43 -19.67 -29.77
CA GLY A 58 1.82 -19.89 -29.49
C GLY A 58 2.07 -20.30 -28.04
N VAL A 59 1.49 -19.56 -27.07
CA VAL A 59 1.59 -19.87 -25.64
C VAL A 59 1.07 -21.26 -25.32
N SER A 60 -0.15 -21.58 -25.78
CA SER A 60 -0.76 -22.89 -25.55
C SER A 60 0.05 -24.02 -26.20
N SER A 61 0.64 -23.78 -27.37
CA SER A 61 1.52 -24.74 -28.06
C SER A 61 2.81 -24.99 -27.28
N CYS A 62 3.45 -23.95 -26.74
CA CYS A 62 4.61 -24.07 -25.87
C CYS A 62 4.27 -24.85 -24.59
N LEU A 63 3.09 -24.61 -24.01
CA LEU A 63 2.60 -25.39 -22.87
C LEU A 63 2.47 -26.88 -23.23
N MET A 64 1.86 -27.21 -24.36
CA MET A 64 1.74 -28.62 -24.80
C MET A 64 3.10 -29.28 -25.01
N ILE A 65 4.07 -28.57 -25.60
CA ILE A 65 5.44 -29.06 -25.77
C ILE A 65 6.08 -29.33 -24.41
N GLY A 66 5.99 -28.41 -23.47
CA GLY A 66 6.56 -28.55 -22.11
C GLY A 66 5.94 -29.70 -21.33
N LEU A 67 4.65 -29.96 -21.52
CA LEU A 67 3.92 -31.03 -20.83
C LEU A 67 4.01 -32.40 -21.52
N THR A 68 4.68 -32.49 -22.68
CA THR A 68 4.76 -33.75 -23.46
C THR A 68 5.36 -34.89 -22.67
N ILE A 69 6.49 -34.71 -21.99
CA ILE A 69 7.18 -35.79 -21.25
C ILE A 69 6.31 -36.28 -20.07
N PRO A 70 5.81 -35.43 -19.14
CA PRO A 70 4.93 -35.90 -18.09
C PRO A 70 3.65 -36.57 -18.62
N PHE A 71 3.08 -36.01 -19.70
CA PHE A 71 1.91 -36.62 -20.36
C PHE A 71 2.20 -38.03 -20.83
N LEU A 72 3.32 -38.28 -21.52
CA LEU A 72 3.69 -39.63 -22.00
C LEU A 72 3.85 -40.64 -20.86
N LEU A 73 4.45 -40.20 -19.74
CA LEU A 73 4.60 -41.08 -18.58
C LEU A 73 3.24 -41.48 -18.00
N LEU A 74 2.33 -40.51 -17.86
CA LEU A 74 0.99 -40.76 -17.34
C LEU A 74 0.09 -41.52 -18.33
N ASP A 75 0.14 -41.23 -19.62
CA ASP A 75 -0.64 -41.93 -20.66
C ASP A 75 -0.21 -43.39 -20.81
N LYS A 76 1.08 -43.68 -20.56
CA LYS A 76 1.59 -45.07 -20.52
C LYS A 76 1.04 -45.86 -19.33
N LEU A 77 0.85 -45.21 -18.18
CA LEU A 77 0.26 -45.82 -16.98
C LEU A 77 -1.27 -45.97 -17.14
N ASN A 78 -1.93 -44.88 -17.54
CA ASN A 78 -3.37 -44.80 -17.78
C ASN A 78 -3.71 -43.67 -18.75
N VAL A 79 -4.39 -44.01 -19.85
CA VAL A 79 -4.80 -43.05 -20.90
C VAL A 79 -5.68 -41.94 -20.34
N LEU A 80 -6.55 -42.24 -19.39
CA LEU A 80 -7.41 -41.22 -18.76
C LEU A 80 -6.58 -40.28 -17.91
N ALA A 81 -5.59 -40.79 -17.14
CA ALA A 81 -4.70 -39.97 -16.33
C ALA A 81 -3.90 -38.98 -17.19
N GLY A 82 -3.35 -39.42 -18.34
CA GLY A 82 -2.66 -38.56 -19.28
C GLY A 82 -3.56 -37.44 -19.82
N LYS A 83 -4.79 -37.75 -20.24
CA LYS A 83 -5.76 -36.76 -20.73
C LYS A 83 -6.17 -35.77 -19.64
N THR A 84 -6.50 -36.25 -18.44
CA THR A 84 -6.88 -35.41 -17.30
C THR A 84 -5.76 -34.46 -16.91
N PHE A 85 -4.49 -34.90 -16.98
CA PHE A 85 -3.33 -34.06 -16.73
C PHE A 85 -3.25 -32.87 -17.71
N ILE A 86 -3.41 -33.10 -19.01
CA ILE A 86 -3.40 -32.01 -20.00
C ILE A 86 -4.60 -31.08 -19.81
N TYR A 87 -5.79 -31.60 -19.54
CA TYR A 87 -6.97 -30.77 -19.28
C TYR A 87 -6.83 -29.92 -18.02
N PHE A 88 -6.22 -30.48 -16.97
CA PHE A 88 -5.93 -29.71 -15.75
C PHE A 88 -5.03 -28.51 -16.02
N PHE A 89 -3.90 -28.70 -16.72
CA PHE A 89 -3.00 -27.60 -17.04
C PHE A 89 -3.60 -26.61 -18.05
N GLY A 90 -4.46 -27.10 -18.97
CA GLY A 90 -5.26 -26.23 -19.84
C GLY A 90 -6.20 -25.32 -19.04
N LEU A 91 -6.92 -25.88 -18.07
CA LEU A 91 -7.77 -25.12 -17.18
C LEU A 91 -6.95 -24.11 -16.33
N VAL A 92 -5.77 -24.50 -15.81
CA VAL A 92 -4.90 -23.60 -15.08
C VAL A 92 -4.50 -22.39 -15.95
N LEU A 93 -4.12 -22.60 -17.20
CA LEU A 93 -3.79 -21.49 -18.10
C LEU A 93 -5.02 -20.61 -18.37
N ILE A 94 -6.18 -21.18 -18.64
CA ILE A 94 -7.42 -20.43 -18.87
C ILE A 94 -7.78 -19.59 -17.64
N PHE A 95 -7.74 -20.16 -16.44
CA PHE A 95 -8.02 -19.42 -15.21
C PHE A 95 -6.97 -18.32 -14.95
N SER A 96 -5.69 -18.55 -15.28
CA SER A 96 -4.65 -17.53 -15.16
C SER A 96 -4.94 -16.33 -16.07
N VAL A 97 -5.30 -16.58 -17.33
CA VAL A 97 -5.68 -15.52 -18.27
C VAL A 97 -6.94 -14.78 -17.77
N LEU A 98 -7.97 -15.51 -17.33
CA LEU A 98 -9.19 -14.90 -16.79
C LEU A 98 -8.94 -14.01 -15.57
N LEU A 99 -8.05 -14.42 -14.65
CA LEU A 99 -7.67 -13.62 -13.49
C LEU A 99 -6.94 -12.34 -13.89
N LEU A 100 -5.98 -12.42 -14.82
CA LEU A 100 -5.27 -11.26 -15.34
C LEU A 100 -6.21 -10.28 -16.05
N ASN A 101 -7.13 -10.83 -16.85
CA ASN A 101 -8.16 -10.04 -17.55
C ASN A 101 -9.15 -9.39 -16.58
N LYS A 102 -9.55 -10.10 -15.51
CA LYS A 102 -10.41 -9.53 -14.47
C LYS A 102 -9.70 -8.41 -13.73
N TYR A 103 -8.43 -8.59 -13.38
CA TYR A 103 -7.61 -7.53 -12.78
C TYR A 103 -7.56 -6.29 -13.68
N TYR A 104 -7.26 -6.47 -14.99
CA TYR A 104 -7.26 -5.38 -15.95
C TYR A 104 -8.63 -4.69 -16.08
N ALA A 105 -9.70 -5.48 -16.18
CA ALA A 105 -11.07 -4.95 -16.27
C ALA A 105 -11.47 -4.11 -15.04
N THR A 106 -10.90 -4.43 -13.88
CA THR A 106 -11.19 -3.72 -12.62
C THR A 106 -10.31 -2.48 -12.44
N THR A 107 -9.00 -2.60 -12.72
CA THR A 107 -8.01 -1.57 -12.38
C THR A 107 -7.57 -0.73 -13.59
N HIS A 108 -7.91 -1.14 -14.81
CA HIS A 108 -7.39 -0.60 -16.08
C HIS A 108 -5.86 -0.62 -16.20
N LEU A 109 -5.22 -1.43 -15.37
CA LEU A 109 -3.78 -1.68 -15.38
C LEU A 109 -3.50 -3.17 -15.58
N SER A 110 -2.52 -3.50 -16.40
CA SER A 110 -2.07 -4.89 -16.51
C SER A 110 -1.28 -5.26 -15.24
N LEU A 111 -1.60 -6.41 -14.65
CA LEU A 111 -0.84 -6.96 -13.53
C LEU A 111 0.55 -7.38 -14.01
N GLY A 112 1.58 -6.92 -13.34
CA GLY A 112 2.97 -7.23 -13.66
C GLY A 112 3.75 -7.71 -12.43
N SER A 113 4.97 -7.22 -12.29
CA SER A 113 5.86 -7.55 -11.18
C SER A 113 5.39 -7.04 -9.81
N ASP A 114 4.43 -6.14 -9.77
CA ASP A 114 3.72 -5.73 -8.56
C ASP A 114 3.07 -6.93 -7.83
N PHE A 115 2.70 -7.99 -8.55
CA PHE A 115 2.23 -9.25 -7.97
C PHE A 115 3.20 -9.79 -6.90
N TYR A 116 4.50 -9.67 -7.10
CA TYR A 116 5.52 -10.15 -6.16
C TYR A 116 5.69 -9.27 -4.91
N GLY A 117 5.12 -8.08 -4.92
CA GLY A 117 5.14 -7.14 -3.79
C GLY A 117 3.96 -7.30 -2.83
N PHE A 118 2.92 -8.06 -3.18
CA PHE A 118 1.77 -8.29 -2.31
C PHE A 118 1.97 -9.50 -1.40
N SER A 119 1.57 -9.36 -0.13
CA SER A 119 1.38 -10.51 0.76
C SER A 119 0.11 -11.30 0.36
N ILE A 120 -0.04 -12.52 0.85
CA ILE A 120 -1.27 -13.31 0.63
C ILE A 120 -2.49 -12.59 1.21
N ASP A 121 -2.34 -11.95 2.36
CA ASP A 121 -3.40 -11.22 3.03
C ASP A 121 -3.79 -9.96 2.23
N ASP A 122 -2.81 -9.22 1.69
CA ASP A 122 -3.06 -8.08 0.80
C ASP A 122 -3.81 -8.50 -0.46
N LEU A 123 -3.39 -9.60 -1.11
CA LEU A 123 -4.06 -10.14 -2.30
C LEU A 123 -5.51 -10.55 -2.00
N GLN A 124 -5.74 -11.22 -0.87
CA GLN A 124 -7.08 -11.59 -0.45
C GLN A 124 -7.96 -10.35 -0.22
N MET A 125 -7.44 -9.34 0.45
CA MET A 125 -8.14 -8.09 0.73
C MET A 125 -8.48 -7.34 -0.57
N ILE A 126 -7.51 -7.21 -1.50
CA ILE A 126 -7.72 -6.58 -2.81
C ILE A 126 -8.79 -7.32 -3.62
N ILE A 127 -8.73 -8.65 -3.70
CA ILE A 127 -9.71 -9.45 -4.42
C ILE A 127 -11.11 -9.25 -3.85
N ILE A 128 -11.28 -9.28 -2.53
CA ILE A 128 -12.59 -9.14 -1.87
C ILE A 128 -13.14 -7.72 -2.06
N SER A 129 -12.29 -6.70 -1.91
CA SER A 129 -12.72 -5.29 -1.96
C SER A 129 -13.09 -4.83 -3.38
N SER A 130 -12.37 -5.31 -4.41
CA SER A 130 -12.49 -4.82 -5.78
C SER A 130 -13.29 -5.73 -6.71
N THR A 131 -13.67 -6.94 -6.27
CA THR A 131 -14.35 -7.92 -7.12
C THR A 131 -15.84 -7.99 -6.83
N ASP A 132 -16.65 -7.70 -7.86
CA ASP A 132 -18.08 -8.07 -7.85
C ASP A 132 -18.22 -9.57 -8.07
N PHE A 133 -18.68 -10.29 -7.05
CA PHE A 133 -18.91 -11.74 -7.06
C PHE A 133 -20.32 -12.14 -7.56
N SER A 134 -21.11 -11.20 -8.11
CA SER A 134 -22.39 -11.55 -8.71
C SER A 134 -22.21 -12.54 -9.86
N LEU A 135 -23.20 -13.41 -10.09
CA LEU A 135 -23.16 -14.37 -11.18
C LEU A 135 -22.96 -13.69 -12.55
N LEU A 136 -23.50 -12.48 -12.70
CA LEU A 136 -23.37 -11.71 -13.92
C LEU A 136 -21.94 -11.18 -14.12
N ALA A 137 -21.27 -10.73 -13.07
CA ALA A 137 -19.90 -10.21 -13.16
C ALA A 137 -18.85 -11.33 -13.29
N MET A 138 -19.18 -12.53 -12.80
CA MET A 138 -18.28 -13.69 -12.81
C MET A 138 -18.53 -14.64 -14.00
N TRP A 139 -19.40 -14.24 -14.97
CA TRP A 139 -19.74 -15.10 -16.11
C TRP A 139 -18.54 -15.67 -16.89
N PRO A 140 -17.38 -14.98 -17.06
CA PRO A 140 -16.25 -15.54 -17.78
C PRO A 140 -15.66 -16.78 -17.07
N PHE A 141 -15.67 -16.79 -15.73
CA PHE A 141 -15.06 -17.86 -14.91
C PHE A 141 -15.80 -19.20 -14.95
N TYR A 142 -17.02 -19.23 -15.45
CA TYR A 142 -17.73 -20.49 -15.72
C TYR A 142 -17.93 -20.73 -17.20
N THR A 143 -18.18 -19.72 -18.03
CA THR A 143 -18.44 -19.92 -19.46
C THR A 143 -17.22 -20.41 -20.23
N PHE A 144 -16.03 -19.81 -20.01
CA PHE A 144 -14.81 -20.23 -20.71
C PHE A 144 -14.33 -21.63 -20.31
N PRO A 145 -14.24 -22.01 -19.01
CA PRO A 145 -13.92 -23.38 -18.62
C PRO A 145 -14.93 -24.41 -19.12
N ILE A 146 -16.23 -24.12 -19.06
CA ILE A 146 -17.28 -25.01 -19.60
C ILE A 146 -17.13 -25.15 -21.12
N SER A 147 -16.94 -24.05 -21.86
CA SER A 147 -16.70 -24.07 -23.30
C SER A 147 -15.46 -24.92 -23.65
N PHE A 148 -14.39 -24.77 -22.90
CA PHE A 148 -13.20 -25.60 -23.05
C PHE A 148 -13.50 -27.10 -22.92
N ILE A 149 -14.24 -27.49 -21.88
CA ILE A 149 -14.61 -28.90 -21.65
C ILE A 149 -15.48 -29.40 -22.78
N ILE A 150 -16.51 -28.65 -23.21
CA ILE A 150 -17.41 -29.00 -24.33
C ILE A 150 -16.61 -29.16 -25.63
N LEU A 151 -15.73 -28.23 -25.95
CA LEU A 151 -14.88 -28.27 -27.13
C LEU A 151 -13.92 -29.46 -27.09
N CYS A 152 -13.33 -29.77 -25.93
CA CYS A 152 -12.50 -30.96 -25.77
C CYS A 152 -13.28 -32.25 -26.07
N ILE A 153 -14.49 -32.39 -25.54
CA ILE A 153 -15.36 -33.56 -25.83
C ILE A 153 -15.69 -33.65 -27.30
N TYR A 154 -16.16 -32.54 -27.90
CA TYR A 154 -16.59 -32.50 -29.30
C TYR A 154 -15.44 -32.79 -30.28
N PHE A 155 -14.30 -32.09 -30.15
CA PHE A 155 -13.19 -32.21 -31.09
C PHE A 155 -12.36 -33.50 -30.91
N HIS A 156 -12.40 -34.16 -29.75
CA HIS A 156 -11.69 -35.44 -29.59
C HIS A 156 -12.48 -36.61 -30.17
N VAL A 157 -13.77 -36.45 -30.34
CA VAL A 157 -14.61 -37.48 -31.01
C VAL A 157 -14.59 -37.34 -32.55
N GLY A 158 -14.42 -36.14 -33.10
CA GLY A 158 -14.46 -35.86 -34.52
C GLY A 158 -13.17 -36.21 -35.31
N PHE A 159 -13.32 -36.57 -36.62
CA PHE A 159 -12.23 -36.88 -37.58
C PHE A 159 -11.81 -35.60 -38.33
N TYR A 160 -10.71 -34.94 -37.91
CA TYR A 160 -10.18 -33.81 -38.64
C TYR A 160 -8.74 -34.10 -39.10
N ASN A 161 -8.30 -33.53 -40.27
CA ASN A 161 -7.00 -33.73 -40.84
C ASN A 161 -5.92 -32.97 -40.05
N VAL A 162 -4.93 -33.68 -39.46
CA VAL A 162 -3.93 -33.14 -38.53
C VAL A 162 -2.90 -32.24 -39.21
N LYS A 163 -2.68 -32.38 -40.57
CA LYS A 163 -1.64 -31.60 -41.27
C LYS A 163 -1.87 -30.09 -41.26
N TRP A 164 -3.09 -29.63 -41.36
CA TRP A 164 -3.45 -28.21 -41.29
C TRP A 164 -3.20 -27.63 -39.89
N PHE A 165 -3.46 -28.40 -38.85
CA PHE A 165 -3.27 -27.96 -37.46
C PHE A 165 -1.81 -27.80 -37.06
N THR A 166 -0.89 -28.61 -37.61
CA THR A 166 0.56 -28.47 -37.37
C THR A 166 1.09 -27.16 -37.93
N SER A 167 0.59 -26.72 -39.12
CA SER A 167 0.98 -25.45 -39.72
C SER A 167 0.51 -24.25 -38.91
N ILE A 168 -0.73 -24.29 -38.39
CA ILE A 168 -1.30 -23.24 -37.52
C ILE A 168 -0.47 -23.12 -36.22
N ILE A 169 -0.13 -24.22 -35.58
CA ILE A 169 0.73 -24.23 -34.38
C ILE A 169 2.10 -23.64 -34.66
N LEU A 170 2.72 -24.04 -35.79
CA LEU A 170 4.03 -23.52 -36.18
C LEU A 170 4.00 -22.01 -36.39
N ILE A 171 2.94 -21.49 -37.04
CA ILE A 171 2.73 -20.06 -37.21
C ILE A 171 2.58 -19.37 -35.84
N GLY A 172 1.79 -19.91 -34.91
CA GLY A 172 1.64 -19.38 -33.57
C GLY A 172 2.96 -19.34 -32.80
N ILE A 173 3.77 -20.39 -32.86
CA ILE A 173 5.10 -20.41 -32.20
C ILE A 173 6.05 -19.40 -32.85
N LEU A 174 6.10 -19.30 -34.17
CA LEU A 174 6.95 -18.33 -34.87
C LEU A 174 6.53 -16.89 -34.51
N PHE A 175 5.22 -16.63 -34.44
CA PHE A 175 4.73 -15.33 -34.05
C PHE A 175 5.06 -15.01 -32.57
N LEU A 176 4.91 -15.95 -31.64
CA LEU A 176 5.32 -15.80 -30.25
C LEU A 176 6.81 -15.44 -30.13
N VAL A 177 7.68 -16.17 -30.86
CA VAL A 177 9.12 -15.88 -30.88
C VAL A 177 9.41 -14.49 -31.45
N PHE A 178 8.71 -14.11 -32.54
CA PHE A 178 8.85 -12.77 -33.13
C PHE A 178 8.45 -11.67 -32.12
N GLU A 179 7.33 -11.80 -31.45
CA GLU A 179 6.87 -10.84 -30.45
C GLU A 179 7.78 -10.75 -29.21
N MET A 180 8.30 -11.90 -28.76
CA MET A 180 9.31 -11.91 -27.69
C MET A 180 10.61 -11.20 -28.10
N LEU A 181 11.00 -11.28 -29.37
CA LEU A 181 12.19 -10.60 -29.90
C LEU A 181 11.94 -9.10 -30.15
N SER A 182 10.72 -8.73 -30.53
CA SER A 182 10.34 -7.35 -30.81
C SER A 182 10.15 -6.49 -29.56
N LYS A 183 10.19 -7.11 -28.37
CA LYS A 183 9.89 -6.48 -27.07
C LYS A 183 8.52 -5.80 -27.01
N ASN A 184 7.57 -6.18 -27.86
CA ASN A 184 6.21 -5.68 -27.81
C ASN A 184 5.44 -6.33 -26.66
N THR A 185 5.48 -5.69 -25.47
CA THR A 185 5.01 -6.26 -24.21
C THR A 185 3.49 -6.14 -23.99
N LYS A 186 2.75 -5.45 -24.88
CA LYS A 186 1.37 -5.02 -24.63
C LYS A 186 0.29 -5.75 -25.46
N ILE A 187 0.59 -6.95 -25.97
CA ILE A 187 -0.37 -7.70 -26.81
C ILE A 187 -1.52 -8.26 -25.97
N THR A 188 -1.20 -8.93 -24.86
CA THR A 188 -2.19 -9.49 -23.92
C THR A 188 -1.72 -9.25 -22.47
N ASN A 189 -2.65 -9.35 -21.51
CA ASN A 189 -2.31 -9.23 -20.10
C ASN A 189 -1.36 -10.35 -19.64
N LEU A 190 -1.45 -11.54 -20.22
CA LEU A 190 -0.52 -12.63 -19.95
C LEU A 190 0.88 -12.32 -20.48
N ALA A 191 0.99 -11.75 -21.69
CA ALA A 191 2.28 -11.32 -22.26
C ALA A 191 2.94 -10.27 -21.37
N TYR A 192 2.17 -9.27 -20.93
CA TYR A 192 2.65 -8.24 -20.02
C TYR A 192 3.16 -8.85 -18.70
N PHE A 193 2.36 -9.70 -18.06
CA PHE A 193 2.73 -10.35 -16.80
C PHE A 193 4.03 -11.14 -16.91
N VAL A 194 4.18 -11.95 -17.94
CA VAL A 194 5.38 -12.79 -18.14
C VAL A 194 6.61 -11.91 -18.44
N ASN A 195 6.51 -10.96 -19.36
CA ASN A 195 7.63 -10.09 -19.73
C ASN A 195 8.08 -9.21 -18.56
N ASP A 196 7.15 -8.54 -17.89
CA ASP A 196 7.47 -7.70 -16.74
C ASP A 196 8.05 -8.51 -15.57
N SER A 197 7.55 -9.74 -15.34
CA SER A 197 8.13 -10.67 -14.35
C SER A 197 9.57 -11.08 -14.70
N ILE A 198 9.85 -11.34 -15.97
CA ILE A 198 11.21 -11.67 -16.45
C ILE A 198 12.14 -10.47 -16.29
N ASP A 199 11.68 -9.29 -16.68
CA ASP A 199 12.48 -8.05 -16.58
C ASP A 199 12.72 -7.66 -15.13
N PHE A 200 11.73 -7.80 -14.26
CA PHE A 200 11.88 -7.64 -12.81
C PHE A 200 12.94 -8.60 -12.25
N LYS A 201 12.88 -9.87 -12.60
CA LYS A 201 13.87 -10.85 -12.15
C LYS A 201 15.27 -10.55 -12.68
N LYS A 202 15.40 -10.14 -13.94
CA LYS A 202 16.68 -9.73 -14.55
C LYS A 202 17.23 -8.47 -13.88
N SER A 203 16.43 -7.43 -13.75
CA SER A 203 16.81 -6.16 -13.11
C SER A 203 17.20 -6.39 -11.65
N THR A 204 16.42 -7.12 -10.89
CA THR A 204 16.72 -7.47 -9.50
C THR A 204 18.02 -8.27 -9.38
N THR A 205 18.29 -9.20 -10.30
CA THR A 205 19.54 -9.97 -10.33
C THR A 205 20.72 -9.09 -10.75
N THR A 206 20.53 -8.26 -11.76
CA THR A 206 21.58 -7.34 -12.26
C THR A 206 21.90 -6.29 -11.20
N ILE A 207 20.90 -5.71 -10.56
CA ILE A 207 21.08 -4.72 -9.49
C ILE A 207 21.72 -5.35 -8.26
N LYS A 208 21.32 -6.58 -7.85
CA LYS A 208 21.97 -7.32 -6.75
C LYS A 208 23.46 -7.59 -7.02
N ASN A 209 23.85 -7.78 -8.28
CA ASN A 209 25.23 -8.01 -8.67
C ASN A 209 26.02 -6.71 -8.93
N GLN A 210 25.36 -5.56 -8.96
CA GLN A 210 26.02 -4.27 -9.08
C GLN A 210 26.49 -3.81 -7.70
N VAL A 211 27.76 -4.07 -7.40
CA VAL A 211 28.39 -3.56 -6.17
C VAL A 211 28.56 -2.04 -6.30
N TRP A 212 28.12 -1.30 -5.28
CA TRP A 212 28.49 0.10 -5.15
C TRP A 212 30.02 0.19 -4.93
N ILE A 213 30.74 0.81 -5.87
CA ILE A 213 32.21 0.91 -5.87
C ILE A 213 32.66 2.30 -5.39
N GLY A 214 31.75 3.15 -4.92
CA GLY A 214 32.10 4.49 -4.43
C GLY A 214 32.90 4.45 -3.13
N ALA A 215 33.79 5.44 -2.95
CA ALA A 215 34.61 5.57 -1.76
C ALA A 215 33.83 5.90 -0.47
N ASN A 216 32.56 6.39 -0.60
CA ASN A 216 31.72 6.78 0.54
C ASN A 216 30.83 5.60 0.99
N ALA A 217 31.00 5.18 2.24
CA ALA A 217 30.16 4.12 2.83
C ALA A 217 28.69 4.54 3.03
N TYR A 218 28.38 5.83 3.07
CA TYR A 218 27.05 6.42 3.26
C TYR A 218 26.76 7.43 2.13
N PRO A 219 26.51 6.96 0.89
CA PRO A 219 26.48 7.83 -0.29
C PRO A 219 25.32 8.82 -0.32
N LEU A 220 24.27 8.63 0.47
CA LEU A 220 23.16 9.57 0.59
C LEU A 220 23.46 10.74 1.53
N MET A 221 24.49 10.63 2.40
CA MET A 221 24.83 11.70 3.35
C MET A 221 25.30 12.96 2.64
N ARG A 222 24.66 14.08 2.94
CA ARG A 222 25.00 15.40 2.41
C ARG A 222 24.83 16.49 3.45
N LYS A 223 25.56 17.60 3.27
CA LYS A 223 25.40 18.78 4.12
C LYS A 223 23.97 19.32 4.06
N TYR A 224 23.46 19.72 5.18
CA TYR A 224 22.15 20.32 5.35
C TYR A 224 22.27 21.75 5.87
N SER A 225 21.45 22.67 5.34
CA SER A 225 21.32 24.02 5.86
C SER A 225 19.86 24.34 6.10
N SER A 226 19.53 24.77 7.32
CA SER A 226 18.20 25.29 7.66
C SER A 226 17.91 26.66 7.04
N GLU A 227 18.90 27.32 6.39
CA GLU A 227 18.73 28.59 5.68
C GLU A 227 17.81 28.47 4.46
N ASN A 228 17.64 27.24 3.93
CA ASN A 228 16.72 26.94 2.85
C ASN A 228 15.24 26.85 3.30
N ASP A 229 14.86 27.59 4.35
CA ASP A 229 13.49 27.65 4.86
C ASP A 229 12.57 28.45 3.92
N VAL A 230 11.90 27.75 3.03
CA VAL A 230 10.91 28.33 2.11
C VAL A 230 9.63 28.76 2.85
N LEU A 231 9.20 27.97 3.84
CA LEU A 231 7.91 28.18 4.53
C LEU A 231 7.95 29.37 5.48
N GLY A 232 9.09 29.63 6.13
CA GLY A 232 9.24 30.73 7.08
C GLY A 232 9.06 32.13 6.48
N GLN A 233 9.22 32.27 5.16
CA GLN A 233 8.98 33.52 4.44
C GLN A 233 7.49 33.88 4.34
N TYR A 234 6.60 32.87 4.51
CA TYR A 234 5.17 32.99 4.34
C TYR A 234 4.36 32.84 5.65
N LEU A 235 5.04 32.51 6.76
CA LEU A 235 4.37 32.21 8.04
C LEU A 235 4.90 33.10 9.17
N THR A 236 4.00 33.78 9.88
CA THR A 236 4.33 34.54 11.11
C THR A 236 4.31 33.57 12.31
N LEU A 237 5.41 32.85 12.51
CA LEU A 237 5.52 31.90 13.61
C LEU A 237 5.61 32.58 14.98
N LYS A 238 4.87 32.02 15.96
CA LYS A 238 4.85 32.46 17.36
C LYS A 238 6.10 31.98 18.12
N THR A 239 6.20 32.36 19.38
CA THR A 239 7.24 31.86 20.31
C THR A 239 7.06 30.36 20.57
N GLN A 240 5.81 29.91 20.69
CA GLN A 240 5.51 28.49 20.81
C GLN A 240 5.58 27.81 19.43
N LYS A 241 6.19 26.62 19.38
CA LYS A 241 6.22 25.79 18.18
C LYS A 241 4.80 25.52 17.66
N PRO A 242 4.57 25.58 16.36
CA PRO A 242 3.25 25.32 15.78
C PRO A 242 2.84 23.85 15.90
N ASN A 243 1.55 23.58 15.99
CA ASN A 243 1.02 22.27 15.70
C ASN A 243 1.05 22.04 14.19
N ILE A 244 1.27 20.81 13.78
CA ILE A 244 1.32 20.40 12.39
C ILE A 244 0.29 19.28 12.18
N ILE A 245 -0.67 19.51 11.30
CA ILE A 245 -1.65 18.49 10.88
C ILE A 245 -1.36 18.19 9.42
N LEU A 246 -0.92 16.97 9.14
CA LEU A 246 -0.68 16.45 7.80
C LEU A 246 -1.84 15.52 7.41
N ILE A 247 -2.56 15.89 6.36
CA ILE A 247 -3.67 15.11 5.79
C ILE A 247 -3.21 14.53 4.47
N ILE A 248 -3.10 13.20 4.41
CA ILE A 248 -2.86 12.46 3.18
C ILE A 248 -4.21 11.97 2.68
N VAL A 249 -4.62 12.45 1.52
CA VAL A 249 -5.93 12.16 0.94
C VAL A 249 -5.80 11.05 -0.09
N GLU A 250 -6.45 9.91 0.18
CA GLU A 250 -6.49 8.76 -0.72
C GLU A 250 -6.93 9.17 -2.13
N GLY A 251 -6.11 8.85 -3.12
CA GLY A 251 -6.43 9.01 -4.53
C GLY A 251 -6.59 10.45 -5.05
N LEU A 252 -6.21 11.48 -4.29
CA LEU A 252 -6.40 12.87 -4.69
C LEU A 252 -5.38 13.31 -5.74
N GLY A 253 -5.70 13.10 -7.02
CA GLY A 253 -4.93 13.65 -8.14
C GLY A 253 -5.15 15.15 -8.34
N ARG A 254 -4.15 15.79 -8.97
CA ARG A 254 -4.19 17.20 -9.31
C ARG A 254 -5.27 17.55 -10.36
N ASP A 255 -5.65 16.59 -11.18
CA ASP A 255 -6.72 16.70 -12.17
C ASP A 255 -8.14 16.80 -11.56
N PHE A 256 -8.29 16.52 -10.26
CA PHE A 256 -9.54 16.69 -9.50
C PHE A 256 -9.54 17.93 -8.61
N SER A 257 -8.40 18.56 -8.35
CA SER A 257 -8.26 19.64 -7.37
C SER A 257 -7.50 20.84 -7.91
N GLY A 258 -8.04 22.03 -7.68
CA GLY A 258 -7.49 23.32 -8.10
C GLY A 258 -8.24 23.94 -9.25
N GLU A 259 -7.94 25.24 -9.50
CA GLU A 259 -8.68 26.08 -10.45
C GLU A 259 -8.61 25.58 -11.90
N ASP A 260 -7.48 24.99 -12.26
CA ASP A 260 -7.13 24.47 -13.59
C ASP A 260 -7.22 22.94 -13.67
N ALA A 261 -7.95 22.31 -12.75
CA ALA A 261 -8.19 20.86 -12.76
C ALA A 261 -9.05 20.43 -13.96
N ASP A 262 -8.71 19.28 -14.57
CA ASP A 262 -9.44 18.70 -15.69
C ASP A 262 -10.90 18.37 -15.32
N TYR A 263 -11.11 17.90 -14.07
CA TYR A 263 -12.42 17.61 -13.48
C TYR A 263 -12.75 18.59 -12.35
N LYS A 264 -12.71 19.86 -12.66
CA LYS A 264 -12.97 20.96 -11.72
C LYS A 264 -14.34 20.87 -11.05
N GLY A 265 -14.37 21.19 -9.75
CA GLY A 265 -15.61 21.32 -8.97
C GLY A 265 -16.02 20.06 -8.19
N PHE A 266 -15.24 18.96 -8.29
CA PHE A 266 -15.45 17.79 -7.45
C PHE A 266 -14.72 17.88 -6.09
N THR A 267 -13.90 18.92 -5.90
CA THR A 267 -13.27 19.28 -4.61
C THR A 267 -13.43 20.77 -4.30
N PRO A 268 -14.68 21.29 -4.21
CA PRO A 268 -14.93 22.73 -4.16
C PRO A 268 -14.33 23.41 -2.93
N PHE A 269 -14.22 22.73 -1.80
CA PHE A 269 -13.57 23.31 -0.62
C PHE A 269 -12.05 23.39 -0.80
N LEU A 270 -11.39 22.31 -1.26
CA LEU A 270 -9.95 22.30 -1.54
C LEU A 270 -9.59 23.31 -2.64
N ASP A 271 -10.43 23.45 -3.68
CA ASP A 271 -10.27 24.45 -4.72
C ASP A 271 -10.26 25.88 -4.13
N SER A 272 -11.24 26.19 -3.26
CA SER A 272 -11.29 27.48 -2.55
C SER A 272 -10.13 27.67 -1.56
N LEU A 273 -9.73 26.59 -0.87
CA LEU A 273 -8.63 26.62 0.10
C LEU A 273 -7.30 26.88 -0.60
N SER A 274 -7.03 26.24 -1.74
CA SER A 274 -5.80 26.39 -2.51
C SER A 274 -5.54 27.82 -2.95
N GLN A 275 -6.61 28.58 -3.25
CA GLN A 275 -6.51 30.01 -3.62
C GLN A 275 -6.10 30.92 -2.45
N LYS A 276 -6.30 30.46 -1.22
CA LYS A 276 -6.00 31.20 0.02
C LYS A 276 -4.80 30.66 0.76
N SER A 277 -4.05 29.73 0.15
CA SER A 277 -2.98 28.97 0.78
C SER A 277 -1.67 29.09 0.01
N LEU A 278 -0.62 28.45 0.53
CA LEU A 278 0.57 28.16 -0.25
C LEU A 278 0.25 26.90 -1.06
N PHE A 279 0.30 26.99 -2.38
CA PHE A 279 -0.16 25.95 -3.28
C PHE A 279 0.90 25.60 -4.32
N TRP A 280 1.42 24.35 -4.26
CA TRP A 280 2.33 23.79 -5.26
C TRP A 280 1.50 23.08 -6.33
N THR A 281 1.51 23.62 -7.55
CA THR A 281 0.71 23.09 -8.68
C THR A 281 1.37 21.93 -9.39
N ASN A 282 2.69 21.85 -9.38
CA ASN A 282 3.51 20.82 -10.02
C ASN A 282 4.16 19.92 -8.96
N PHE A 283 3.32 19.35 -8.11
CA PHE A 283 3.75 18.51 -7.02
C PHE A 283 3.48 17.04 -7.34
N VAL A 284 4.44 16.16 -7.07
CA VAL A 284 4.32 14.73 -7.37
C VAL A 284 4.41 13.87 -6.13
N SER A 285 3.58 12.84 -6.08
CA SER A 285 3.84 11.69 -5.23
C SER A 285 5.06 10.93 -5.75
N ASN A 286 5.83 10.31 -4.85
CA ASN A 286 6.97 9.49 -5.29
C ASN A 286 6.56 8.04 -5.63
N ALA A 287 5.31 7.67 -5.34
CA ALA A 287 4.75 6.38 -5.69
C ALA A 287 3.36 6.53 -6.34
N GLY A 288 3.06 5.68 -7.29
CA GLY A 288 1.74 5.61 -7.94
C GLY A 288 0.68 4.80 -7.18
N ARG A 289 0.95 4.48 -5.91
CA ARG A 289 0.10 3.75 -4.96
C ARG A 289 0.41 4.17 -3.52
N SER A 290 -0.51 3.93 -2.59
CA SER A 290 -0.46 4.40 -1.20
C SER A 290 0.76 3.90 -0.41
N PHE A 291 1.29 2.69 -0.70
CA PHE A 291 2.41 2.07 0.03
C PHE A 291 3.67 2.95 0.14
N GLY A 292 3.89 3.82 -0.85
CA GLY A 292 5.08 4.67 -0.91
C GLY A 292 4.91 6.06 -0.29
N ALA A 293 3.67 6.50 0.00
CA ALA A 293 3.41 7.88 0.45
C ALA A 293 4.02 8.17 1.83
N ILE A 294 3.72 7.32 2.82
CA ILE A 294 4.20 7.50 4.21
C ILE A 294 5.73 7.55 4.29
N PRO A 295 6.52 6.57 3.77
CA PRO A 295 7.97 6.62 3.86
C PRO A 295 8.58 7.75 3.03
N SER A 296 7.98 8.16 1.91
CA SER A 296 8.44 9.30 1.12
C SER A 296 8.24 10.62 1.88
N ILE A 297 7.05 10.84 2.45
CA ILE A 297 6.73 12.09 3.16
C ILE A 297 7.46 12.19 4.50
N LEU A 298 7.47 11.11 5.28
CA LEU A 298 7.99 11.13 6.64
C LEU A 298 9.47 10.79 6.76
N GLY A 299 10.04 10.09 5.79
CA GLY A 299 11.42 9.64 5.83
C GLY A 299 12.30 10.25 4.74
N SER A 300 11.71 10.64 3.60
CA SER A 300 12.47 11.04 2.40
C SER A 300 13.54 9.99 2.05
N VAL A 301 13.15 8.73 2.07
CA VAL A 301 14.02 7.54 1.99
C VAL A 301 13.98 6.86 0.63
N PRO A 302 15.02 6.10 0.25
CA PRO A 302 15.02 5.31 -0.98
C PRO A 302 14.00 4.17 -0.92
N PHE A 303 13.56 3.66 -2.09
CA PHE A 303 12.51 2.64 -2.16
C PHE A 303 12.98 1.21 -1.85
N GLY A 304 14.28 0.90 -2.02
CA GLY A 304 14.73 -0.49 -2.08
C GLY A 304 14.30 -1.19 -3.37
N SER A 305 14.01 -2.48 -3.31
CA SER A 305 13.62 -3.27 -4.48
C SER A 305 12.11 -3.28 -4.77
N SER A 306 11.27 -3.09 -3.76
CA SER A 306 9.82 -3.29 -3.88
C SER A 306 8.99 -2.26 -3.10
N GLY A 307 9.65 -1.30 -2.48
CA GLY A 307 9.09 -0.33 -1.55
C GLY A 307 9.84 -0.39 -0.22
N PHE A 308 10.01 0.76 0.42
CA PHE A 308 10.78 0.85 1.68
C PHE A 308 10.17 0.01 2.80
N LEU A 309 8.83 0.00 2.89
CA LEU A 309 8.09 -0.77 3.91
C LEU A 309 8.07 -2.27 3.64
N GLU A 310 8.40 -2.70 2.42
CA GLU A 310 8.47 -4.11 2.01
C GLU A 310 9.84 -4.75 2.29
N LEU A 311 10.78 -3.98 2.83
CA LEU A 311 12.09 -4.50 3.19
C LEU A 311 11.97 -5.42 4.41
N ASN A 312 12.63 -6.58 4.37
CA ASN A 312 12.64 -7.55 5.48
C ASN A 312 13.08 -6.95 6.81
N LYS A 313 13.94 -5.94 6.75
CA LYS A 313 14.39 -5.13 7.89
C LYS A 313 14.44 -3.68 7.42
N LEU A 314 13.77 -2.79 8.16
CA LEU A 314 13.86 -1.36 7.91
C LEU A 314 15.29 -0.87 8.19
N PRO A 315 15.96 -0.24 7.21
CA PRO A 315 17.26 0.36 7.44
C PRO A 315 17.17 1.53 8.42
N SER A 316 18.24 1.74 9.18
CA SER A 316 18.37 2.89 10.07
C SER A 316 18.32 4.19 9.28
N HIS A 317 17.42 5.11 9.64
CA HIS A 317 17.22 6.38 8.96
C HIS A 317 16.70 7.46 9.93
N ILE A 318 16.58 8.68 9.44
CA ILE A 318 16.05 9.82 10.21
C ILE A 318 14.68 10.17 9.65
N SER A 319 13.62 9.98 10.44
CA SER A 319 12.27 10.33 10.06
C SER A 319 11.78 11.65 10.67
N LEU A 320 10.77 12.25 10.07
CA LEU A 320 10.07 13.41 10.63
C LEU A 320 9.48 13.11 12.02
N ILE A 321 8.96 11.88 12.21
CA ILE A 321 8.41 11.45 13.50
C ILE A 321 9.49 11.49 14.57
N SER A 322 10.63 10.84 14.33
CA SER A 322 11.72 10.76 15.30
C SER A 322 12.31 12.14 15.62
N LEU A 323 12.44 13.02 14.61
CA LEU A 323 12.90 14.39 14.80
C LEU A 323 11.93 15.24 15.61
N LEU A 324 10.64 15.24 15.26
CA LEU A 324 9.65 16.04 15.96
C LEU A 324 9.48 15.59 17.41
N LYS A 325 9.58 14.27 17.69
CA LYS A 325 9.65 13.80 19.09
C LYS A 325 10.82 14.38 19.84
N ASN A 326 12.02 14.39 19.24
CA ASN A 326 13.20 15.01 19.84
C ASN A 326 13.03 16.52 20.05
N TYR A 327 12.19 17.17 19.25
CA TYR A 327 11.79 18.56 19.40
C TYR A 327 10.60 18.75 20.34
N ASN A 328 10.25 17.71 21.13
CA ASN A 328 9.17 17.71 22.12
C ASN A 328 7.76 17.84 21.52
N TYR A 329 7.55 17.31 20.32
CA TYR A 329 6.20 17.15 19.76
C TYR A 329 5.54 15.87 20.26
N LYS A 330 4.24 15.95 20.53
CA LYS A 330 3.39 14.78 20.67
C LYS A 330 2.98 14.28 19.28
N THR A 331 3.07 12.98 19.02
CA THR A 331 2.85 12.43 17.67
C THR A 331 1.67 11.48 17.64
N SER A 332 0.77 11.64 16.67
CA SER A 332 -0.41 10.78 16.51
C SER A 332 -0.66 10.45 15.03
N TYR A 333 -1.22 9.27 14.80
CA TYR A 333 -1.68 8.79 13.49
C TYR A 333 -3.15 8.40 13.56
N PHE A 334 -3.93 8.74 12.53
CA PHE A 334 -5.36 8.47 12.43
C PHE A 334 -5.71 7.91 11.06
N GLU A 335 -6.39 6.76 11.02
CA GLU A 335 -7.02 6.21 9.83
C GLU A 335 -8.29 5.44 10.18
N GLY A 336 -9.16 5.17 9.19
CA GLY A 336 -10.39 4.41 9.36
C GLY A 336 -10.25 2.92 9.12
N GLY A 337 -9.17 2.50 8.47
CA GLY A 337 -8.86 1.13 8.09
C GLY A 337 -7.94 0.41 9.07
N ASP A 338 -7.38 -0.71 8.61
CA ASP A 338 -6.38 -1.48 9.34
C ASP A 338 -4.97 -0.93 9.05
N ALA A 339 -4.32 -0.38 10.06
CA ALA A 339 -2.96 0.15 9.93
C ALA A 339 -1.90 -0.92 9.61
N GLN A 340 -2.23 -2.22 9.72
CA GLN A 340 -1.32 -3.29 9.29
C GLN A 340 -1.18 -3.38 7.77
N PHE A 341 -2.22 -2.98 7.04
CA PHE A 341 -2.17 -2.94 5.58
C PHE A 341 -1.01 -2.08 5.08
N ASP A 342 -0.25 -2.59 4.10
CA ASP A 342 0.97 -1.97 3.57
C ASP A 342 2.04 -1.68 4.64
N HIS A 343 2.09 -2.47 5.71
CA HIS A 343 3.08 -2.37 6.80
C HIS A 343 3.18 -1.00 7.49
N LYS A 344 2.16 -0.14 7.35
CA LYS A 344 2.12 1.21 7.94
C LYS A 344 2.34 1.19 9.45
N LEU A 345 1.61 0.29 10.14
CA LEU A 345 1.72 0.16 11.60
C LEU A 345 3.15 -0.17 12.04
N THR A 346 3.81 -1.08 11.33
CA THR A 346 5.20 -1.48 11.61
C THR A 346 6.13 -0.28 11.51
N TYR A 347 6.02 0.50 10.43
CA TYR A 347 6.84 1.69 10.22
C TYR A 347 6.56 2.76 11.28
N LEU A 348 5.31 3.13 11.49
CA LEU A 348 4.93 4.17 12.45
C LEU A 348 5.39 3.82 13.88
N THR A 349 5.28 2.55 14.26
CA THR A 349 5.77 2.08 15.56
C THR A 349 7.29 2.09 15.64
N HIS A 350 7.98 1.66 14.57
CA HIS A 350 9.45 1.69 14.49
C HIS A 350 9.97 3.13 14.66
N GLU A 351 9.31 4.11 14.01
CA GLU A 351 9.68 5.53 14.12
C GLU A 351 9.23 6.18 15.45
N GLY A 352 8.47 5.44 16.26
CA GLY A 352 8.07 5.87 17.59
C GLY A 352 6.85 6.78 17.61
N MET A 353 5.90 6.64 16.68
CA MET A 353 4.59 7.28 16.77
C MET A 353 3.92 6.93 18.11
N GLU A 354 3.53 7.95 18.89
CA GLU A 354 3.06 7.72 20.26
C GLU A 354 1.61 7.22 20.32
N ASN A 355 0.75 7.75 19.47
CA ASN A 355 -0.65 7.36 19.40
C ASN A 355 -1.01 6.92 17.97
N ILE A 356 -1.52 5.69 17.83
CA ILE A 356 -1.96 5.14 16.54
C ILE A 356 -3.43 4.73 16.70
N VAL A 357 -4.30 5.41 15.97
CA VAL A 357 -5.75 5.22 15.95
C VAL A 357 -6.13 4.64 14.60
N ASP A 358 -6.45 3.35 14.57
CA ASP A 358 -6.92 2.60 13.40
C ASP A 358 -8.34 2.07 13.64
N GLN A 359 -8.88 1.25 12.71
CA GLN A 359 -10.25 0.73 12.81
C GLN A 359 -10.58 0.03 14.16
N ASN A 360 -9.56 -0.47 14.87
CA ASN A 360 -9.75 -1.17 16.14
C ASN A 360 -9.89 -0.22 17.33
N SER A 361 -9.67 1.06 17.14
CA SER A 361 -9.69 2.12 18.17
C SER A 361 -11.00 2.91 18.24
N TYR A 362 -11.98 2.57 17.39
CA TYR A 362 -13.24 3.29 17.30
C TYR A 362 -14.30 2.68 18.24
N GLU A 363 -14.98 3.52 19.00
CA GLU A 363 -16.10 3.12 19.84
C GLU A 363 -17.35 2.77 19.00
N PRO A 364 -18.30 1.97 19.51
CA PRO A 364 -19.50 1.56 18.79
C PRO A 364 -20.40 2.69 18.28
N SER A 365 -20.22 3.92 18.76
CA SER A 365 -20.95 5.11 18.30
C SER A 365 -20.49 5.65 16.94
N TYR A 366 -19.35 5.17 16.44
CA TYR A 366 -18.87 5.51 15.10
C TYR A 366 -19.45 4.54 14.06
N ILE A 367 -19.73 5.03 12.87
CA ILE A 367 -20.45 4.29 11.85
C ILE A 367 -19.47 3.85 10.75
N LYS A 368 -19.32 2.53 10.57
CA LYS A 368 -18.51 1.96 9.50
C LYS A 368 -19.13 2.23 8.12
N SER A 369 -18.29 2.24 7.11
CA SER A 369 -18.74 2.21 5.72
C SER A 369 -19.60 0.98 5.47
N PRO A 370 -20.66 1.06 4.62
CA PRO A 370 -21.44 -0.10 4.23
C PRO A 370 -20.54 -1.20 3.65
N THR A 371 -20.87 -2.44 3.95
CA THR A 371 -20.18 -3.58 3.35
C THR A 371 -20.64 -3.81 1.93
N GLU A 372 -19.71 -4.06 1.03
CA GLU A 372 -20.00 -4.57 -0.31
C GLU A 372 -19.29 -5.91 -0.46
N ASN A 373 -20.00 -6.94 -0.90
CA ASN A 373 -19.52 -8.32 -0.93
C ASN A 373 -18.97 -8.85 0.41
N GLY A 374 -19.50 -8.36 1.54
CA GLY A 374 -19.03 -8.71 2.88
C GLY A 374 -17.75 -7.98 3.33
N PHE A 375 -17.21 -7.04 2.52
CA PHE A 375 -16.01 -6.28 2.82
C PHE A 375 -16.32 -4.80 3.10
N SER A 376 -15.57 -4.22 4.05
CA SER A 376 -15.52 -2.78 4.31
C SER A 376 -14.12 -2.41 4.78
N TRP A 377 -13.57 -1.31 4.27
CA TRP A 377 -12.29 -0.75 4.75
C TRP A 377 -12.36 -0.21 6.18
N GLY A 378 -13.53 -0.14 6.79
CA GLY A 378 -13.69 0.37 8.13
C GLY A 378 -14.49 1.67 8.19
N TYR A 379 -13.92 2.73 8.75
CA TYR A 379 -14.62 3.99 9.02
C TYR A 379 -14.34 5.02 7.93
N PRO A 380 -15.39 5.66 7.34
CA PRO A 380 -15.21 6.65 6.28
C PRO A 380 -14.66 7.98 6.83
N ASP A 381 -14.20 8.85 5.94
CA ASP A 381 -13.43 10.06 6.27
C ASP A 381 -14.11 10.98 7.30
N LYS A 382 -15.44 11.15 7.25
CA LYS A 382 -16.16 11.94 8.27
C LYS A 382 -16.02 11.36 9.67
N GLU A 383 -16.02 10.04 9.80
CA GLU A 383 -15.82 9.38 11.08
C GLU A 383 -14.35 9.41 11.52
N ILE A 384 -13.39 9.34 10.57
CA ILE A 384 -11.95 9.54 10.85
C ILE A 384 -11.75 10.94 11.45
N PHE A 385 -12.24 11.98 10.79
CA PHE A 385 -12.09 13.35 11.27
C PHE A 385 -12.83 13.61 12.58
N LYS A 386 -14.01 13.02 12.78
CA LYS A 386 -14.75 13.09 14.05
C LYS A 386 -13.94 12.45 15.19
N LYS A 387 -13.37 11.25 14.97
CA LYS A 387 -12.50 10.58 15.96
C LYS A 387 -11.25 11.42 16.22
N THR A 388 -10.62 11.94 15.20
CA THR A 388 -9.46 12.83 15.32
C THR A 388 -9.78 14.02 16.20
N LEU A 389 -10.90 14.72 15.99
CA LEU A 389 -11.31 15.88 16.81
C LEU A 389 -11.51 15.54 18.29
N THR A 390 -11.99 14.34 18.60
CA THR A 390 -12.15 13.90 20.01
C THR A 390 -10.81 13.63 20.68
N GLU A 391 -9.78 13.21 19.93
CA GLU A 391 -8.44 12.93 20.43
C GLU A 391 -7.53 14.16 20.47
N LEU A 392 -7.79 15.17 19.64
CA LEU A 392 -6.98 16.40 19.56
C LEU A 392 -7.29 17.38 20.70
N LYS A 393 -7.26 16.88 21.94
CA LYS A 393 -7.42 17.74 23.12
C LYS A 393 -6.23 18.72 23.23
N PRO A 394 -6.47 19.98 23.66
CA PRO A 394 -5.39 20.93 23.92
C PRO A 394 -4.39 20.37 24.95
N VAL A 395 -3.12 20.38 24.57
CA VAL A 395 -1.99 19.97 25.46
C VAL A 395 -0.95 21.10 25.47
N GLY A 396 -0.15 21.15 26.54
CA GLY A 396 0.85 22.20 26.71
C GLY A 396 2.08 22.10 25.79
N GLN A 397 2.18 21.04 24.99
CA GLN A 397 3.27 20.82 24.04
C GLN A 397 2.74 20.80 22.59
N PRO A 398 3.59 21.10 21.57
CA PRO A 398 3.18 21.06 20.18
C PRO A 398 2.86 19.62 19.74
N ARG A 399 2.01 19.50 18.71
CA ARG A 399 1.57 18.21 18.17
C ARG A 399 1.92 18.07 16.70
N PHE A 400 2.23 16.85 16.31
CA PHE A 400 2.26 16.40 14.93
C PHE A 400 1.23 15.29 14.75
N ASP A 401 0.20 15.57 13.98
CA ASP A 401 -0.91 14.65 13.76
C ASP A 401 -0.99 14.32 12.27
N LEU A 402 -0.81 13.04 11.94
CA LEU A 402 -0.93 12.48 10.59
C LEU A 402 -2.30 11.84 10.45
N ILE A 403 -3.06 12.25 9.45
CA ILE A 403 -4.40 11.73 9.13
C ILE A 403 -4.37 11.17 7.72
N MET A 404 -4.80 9.93 7.54
CA MET A 404 -4.96 9.31 6.24
C MET A 404 -6.42 9.01 5.98
N THR A 405 -6.96 9.50 4.85
CA THR A 405 -8.34 9.22 4.43
C THR A 405 -8.42 7.89 3.70
N ILE A 406 -9.63 7.35 3.49
CA ILE A 406 -9.81 6.04 2.88
C ILE A 406 -11.04 5.93 1.97
N THR A 407 -11.97 6.89 2.02
CA THR A 407 -13.27 6.76 1.32
C THR A 407 -13.14 6.71 -0.20
N ASN A 408 -12.08 7.28 -0.76
CA ASN A 408 -11.78 7.23 -2.19
C ASN A 408 -11.21 5.88 -2.66
N HIS A 409 -11.16 4.88 -1.78
CA HIS A 409 -10.73 3.53 -2.13
C HIS A 409 -11.91 2.67 -2.59
N GLU A 410 -11.66 1.69 -3.49
CA GLU A 410 -12.65 0.67 -3.85
C GLU A 410 -13.15 -0.08 -2.60
N PRO A 411 -14.43 -0.38 -2.50
CA PRO A 411 -15.51 -0.31 -3.49
C PRO A 411 -16.26 1.04 -3.54
N PHE A 412 -15.69 2.13 -3.08
CA PHE A 412 -16.27 3.48 -3.12
C PHE A 412 -17.61 3.60 -2.37
N THR A 413 -17.70 2.99 -1.19
CA THR A 413 -18.92 2.95 -0.38
C THR A 413 -18.82 3.82 0.86
N PHE A 414 -19.88 4.57 1.14
CA PHE A 414 -20.04 5.38 2.33
C PHE A 414 -21.52 5.68 2.60
N ASN A 415 -21.85 6.02 3.83
CA ASN A 415 -23.22 6.31 4.22
C ASN A 415 -23.73 7.62 3.59
N GLY A 416 -24.93 7.60 3.01
CA GLY A 416 -25.53 8.76 2.34
C GLY A 416 -25.07 9.01 0.90
N LYS A 417 -24.44 8.03 0.25
CA LYS A 417 -23.89 8.08 -1.13
C LYS A 417 -24.87 8.64 -2.16
N GLU A 418 -26.16 8.30 -2.09
CA GLU A 418 -27.17 8.73 -3.05
C GLU A 418 -27.28 10.26 -3.20
N SER A 419 -27.12 10.99 -2.10
CA SER A 419 -27.11 12.45 -2.12
C SER A 419 -25.91 13.00 -2.90
N TYR A 420 -24.77 12.35 -2.81
CA TYR A 420 -23.54 12.71 -3.54
C TYR A 420 -23.63 12.32 -5.01
N LEU A 421 -24.24 11.20 -5.36
CA LEU A 421 -24.52 10.83 -6.76
C LEU A 421 -25.41 11.86 -7.44
N THR A 422 -26.42 12.40 -6.73
CA THR A 422 -27.24 13.50 -7.22
C THR A 422 -26.42 14.77 -7.48
N ARG A 423 -25.46 15.09 -6.58
CA ARG A 423 -24.52 16.22 -6.78
C ARG A 423 -23.60 15.99 -7.97
N VAL A 424 -23.06 14.79 -8.17
CA VAL A 424 -22.23 14.43 -9.34
C VAL A 424 -23.01 14.69 -10.63
N LYS A 425 -24.25 14.20 -10.73
CA LYS A 425 -25.11 14.43 -11.90
C LYS A 425 -25.38 15.89 -12.16
N ALA A 426 -25.65 16.66 -11.10
CA ALA A 426 -25.89 18.10 -11.21
C ALA A 426 -24.64 18.87 -11.67
N LEU A 427 -23.45 18.49 -11.22
CA LEU A 427 -22.18 19.08 -11.64
C LEU A 427 -21.85 18.76 -13.08
N SER A 428 -21.95 17.50 -13.48
CA SER A 428 -21.75 17.08 -14.88
C SER A 428 -22.65 17.83 -15.86
N GLY A 429 -23.91 18.09 -15.48
CA GLY A 429 -24.87 18.81 -16.32
C GLY A 429 -24.67 20.34 -16.39
N LYS A 430 -24.00 20.95 -15.41
CA LYS A 430 -23.82 22.42 -15.32
C LYS A 430 -22.42 22.89 -15.76
N SER A 431 -21.41 22.04 -15.73
CA SER A 431 -20.01 22.42 -15.99
C SER A 431 -19.71 22.35 -17.49
N ASN A 432 -18.72 23.14 -17.94
CA ASN A 432 -18.21 23.13 -19.32
C ASN A 432 -17.31 21.91 -19.59
N PHE A 433 -17.74 20.74 -19.18
CA PHE A 433 -17.04 19.48 -19.50
C PHE A 433 -17.30 19.13 -20.97
N SER A 434 -16.28 18.61 -21.64
CA SER A 434 -16.40 17.96 -22.95
C SER A 434 -17.32 16.73 -22.86
N ASP A 435 -17.85 16.27 -23.98
CA ASP A 435 -18.71 15.08 -23.98
C ASP A 435 -17.95 13.82 -23.52
N VAL A 436 -16.66 13.70 -23.84
CA VAL A 436 -15.78 12.64 -23.32
C VAL A 436 -15.65 12.70 -21.80
N GLN A 437 -15.43 13.89 -21.24
CA GLN A 437 -15.37 14.04 -19.78
C GLN A 437 -16.70 13.70 -19.10
N LYS A 438 -17.84 14.09 -19.70
CA LYS A 438 -19.18 13.74 -19.18
C LYS A 438 -19.40 12.22 -19.18
N GLU A 439 -18.96 11.54 -20.23
CA GLU A 439 -19.03 10.08 -20.31
C GLU A 439 -18.18 9.42 -19.21
N VAL A 440 -16.94 9.89 -19.00
CA VAL A 440 -16.07 9.44 -17.89
C VAL A 440 -16.74 9.70 -16.54
N ILE A 441 -17.30 10.89 -16.30
CA ILE A 441 -17.97 11.22 -15.04
C ILE A 441 -19.17 10.29 -14.80
N ASP A 442 -19.99 10.03 -15.82
CA ASP A 442 -21.15 9.12 -15.67
C ASP A 442 -20.73 7.68 -15.42
N LYS A 443 -19.75 7.18 -16.18
CA LYS A 443 -19.18 5.84 -16.01
C LYS A 443 -18.60 5.63 -14.60
N TYR A 444 -17.89 6.64 -14.07
CA TYR A 444 -17.20 6.57 -12.78
C TYR A 444 -17.88 7.41 -11.69
N LYS A 445 -19.19 7.65 -11.77
CA LYS A 445 -19.95 8.49 -10.82
C LYS A 445 -19.77 8.11 -9.35
N ASN A 446 -19.54 6.83 -9.06
CA ASN A 446 -19.26 6.36 -7.71
C ASN A 446 -17.96 6.95 -7.18
N VAL A 447 -16.91 6.96 -8.01
CA VAL A 447 -15.60 7.55 -7.68
C VAL A 447 -15.72 9.06 -7.49
N PHE A 448 -16.40 9.76 -8.41
CA PHE A 448 -16.62 11.22 -8.28
C PHE A 448 -17.47 11.57 -7.05
N SER A 449 -18.35 10.68 -6.61
CA SER A 449 -19.14 10.89 -5.40
C SER A 449 -18.29 10.83 -4.12
N THR A 450 -17.24 9.98 -4.09
CA THR A 450 -16.33 9.93 -2.94
C THR A 450 -15.44 11.16 -2.85
N LEU A 451 -14.99 11.73 -3.97
CA LEU A 451 -14.23 13.00 -3.99
C LEU A 451 -15.01 14.13 -3.33
N LEU A 452 -16.30 14.29 -3.69
CA LEU A 452 -17.19 15.28 -3.05
C LEU A 452 -17.38 15.01 -1.54
N TYR A 453 -17.49 13.75 -1.16
CA TYR A 453 -17.65 13.34 0.24
C TYR A 453 -16.41 13.65 1.06
N THR A 454 -15.23 13.31 0.55
CA THR A 454 -13.93 13.56 1.19
C THR A 454 -13.66 15.07 1.32
N ASP A 455 -13.96 15.84 0.27
CA ASP A 455 -13.85 17.29 0.32
C ASP A 455 -14.75 17.94 1.39
N ASP A 456 -16.02 17.49 1.48
CA ASP A 456 -16.94 17.90 2.55
C ASP A 456 -16.41 17.48 3.94
N ALA A 457 -15.82 16.27 4.06
CA ALA A 457 -15.26 15.80 5.33
C ALA A 457 -14.07 16.65 5.80
N ILE A 458 -13.16 17.01 4.89
CA ILE A 458 -12.02 17.90 5.18
C ILE A 458 -12.52 19.29 5.56
N LYS A 459 -13.50 19.83 4.83
CA LYS A 459 -14.15 21.11 5.13
C LYS A 459 -14.73 21.11 6.56
N ASP A 460 -15.51 20.09 6.90
CA ASP A 460 -16.15 19.98 8.21
C ASP A 460 -15.10 19.86 9.32
N PHE A 461 -14.05 19.09 9.11
CA PHE A 461 -12.92 18.96 10.03
C PHE A 461 -12.24 20.31 10.31
N ILE A 462 -11.81 21.02 9.28
CA ILE A 462 -11.10 22.30 9.43
C ILE A 462 -12.04 23.32 10.09
N ASN A 463 -13.32 23.37 9.71
CA ASN A 463 -14.28 24.30 10.31
C ASN A 463 -14.53 24.02 11.80
N GLN A 464 -14.64 22.74 12.20
CA GLN A 464 -14.80 22.39 13.61
C GLN A 464 -13.49 22.63 14.38
N TYR A 465 -12.32 22.36 13.78
CA TYR A 465 -11.03 22.62 14.41
C TYR A 465 -10.78 24.12 14.67
N LYS A 466 -11.46 25.04 13.98
CA LYS A 466 -11.39 26.48 14.28
C LYS A 466 -11.77 26.84 15.71
N SER A 467 -12.60 26.03 16.35
CA SER A 467 -12.96 26.18 17.77
C SER A 467 -11.88 25.69 18.74
N ASN A 468 -10.89 24.93 18.26
CA ASN A 468 -9.77 24.46 19.07
C ASN A 468 -8.85 25.65 19.43
N PRO A 469 -8.47 25.84 20.71
CA PRO A 469 -7.56 26.91 21.12
C PRO A 469 -6.23 26.93 20.35
N ASN A 470 -5.77 25.79 19.88
CA ASN A 470 -4.52 25.62 19.14
C ASN A 470 -4.65 26.03 17.66
N TYR A 471 -5.87 26.23 17.11
CA TYR A 471 -6.08 26.56 15.70
C TYR A 471 -5.18 27.70 15.21
N LYS A 472 -5.10 28.81 15.99
CA LYS A 472 -4.30 29.99 15.63
C LYS A 472 -2.78 29.74 15.62
N ASN A 473 -2.33 28.56 16.02
CA ASN A 473 -0.93 28.13 16.01
C ASN A 473 -0.77 26.76 15.32
N THR A 474 -1.55 26.50 14.28
CA THR A 474 -1.56 25.23 13.54
C THR A 474 -1.26 25.46 12.06
N ILE A 475 -0.44 24.58 11.50
CA ILE A 475 -0.15 24.44 10.06
C ILE A 475 -0.86 23.18 9.57
N PHE A 476 -1.70 23.33 8.55
CA PHE A 476 -2.35 22.22 7.84
C PHE A 476 -1.60 21.98 6.54
N ILE A 477 -1.20 20.75 6.30
CA ILE A 477 -0.54 20.28 5.08
C ILE A 477 -1.46 19.22 4.47
N ILE A 478 -1.92 19.43 3.24
CA ILE A 478 -2.89 18.57 2.58
C ILE A 478 -2.30 18.17 1.22
N THR A 479 -2.21 16.86 0.97
CA THR A 479 -1.74 16.30 -0.31
C THR A 479 -2.45 15.00 -0.62
N GLY A 480 -2.47 14.58 -1.90
CA GLY A 480 -2.85 13.23 -2.26
C GLY A 480 -1.72 12.24 -2.02
N ASP A 481 -2.01 10.98 -1.77
CA ASP A 481 -1.00 9.91 -1.75
C ASP A 481 -0.57 9.51 -3.18
N HIS A 482 -1.51 9.45 -4.10
CA HIS A 482 -1.37 9.28 -5.55
C HIS A 482 -2.66 9.74 -6.25
N ARG A 483 -2.72 9.63 -7.58
CA ARG A 483 -3.94 9.90 -8.34
C ARG A 483 -4.89 8.69 -8.32
N LEU A 484 -6.20 8.91 -8.30
CA LEU A 484 -7.24 7.88 -8.47
C LEU A 484 -7.02 7.06 -9.75
N ILE A 485 -6.86 5.75 -9.55
CA ILE A 485 -6.44 4.81 -10.60
C ILE A 485 -7.58 4.51 -11.60
N PRO A 486 -8.85 4.31 -11.18
CA PRO A 486 -9.92 3.93 -12.10
C PRO A 486 -10.23 4.97 -13.18
N ILE A 487 -9.92 6.24 -12.92
CA ILE A 487 -10.17 7.31 -13.89
C ILE A 487 -9.08 7.31 -14.97
N PRO A 488 -9.42 7.32 -16.27
CA PRO A 488 -8.46 7.35 -17.37
C PRO A 488 -7.40 8.43 -17.21
N GLN A 489 -6.14 8.10 -17.53
CA GLN A 489 -5.00 9.01 -17.45
C GLN A 489 -4.61 9.48 -18.85
N LYS A 490 -4.29 10.77 -19.00
CA LYS A 490 -3.86 11.30 -20.30
C LYS A 490 -2.40 10.96 -20.64
N ASP A 491 -1.56 10.78 -19.63
CA ASP A 491 -0.15 10.40 -19.78
C ASP A 491 0.41 9.73 -18.50
N ASN A 492 1.65 9.22 -18.56
CA ASN A 492 2.27 8.46 -17.49
C ASN A 492 2.58 9.28 -16.24
N ILE A 493 2.81 10.59 -16.35
CA ILE A 493 3.14 11.45 -15.19
C ILE A 493 1.90 11.77 -14.35
N CYS A 494 0.69 11.71 -14.97
CA CYS A 494 -0.57 11.98 -14.28
C CYS A 494 -0.76 11.11 -13.03
N ARG A 495 -0.25 9.86 -13.06
CA ARG A 495 -0.28 8.94 -11.92
C ARG A 495 0.29 9.53 -10.65
N PHE A 496 1.34 10.32 -10.80
CA PHE A 496 2.11 10.91 -9.70
C PHE A 496 1.67 12.33 -9.37
N HIS A 497 0.91 12.99 -10.25
CA HIS A 497 0.56 14.39 -10.10
C HIS A 497 -0.54 14.59 -9.05
N VAL A 498 -0.17 15.15 -7.89
CA VAL A 498 -1.05 15.41 -6.74
C VAL A 498 -0.96 16.87 -6.32
N PRO A 499 -1.97 17.46 -5.66
CA PRO A 499 -1.85 18.80 -5.09
C PRO A 499 -1.03 18.78 -3.80
N LEU A 500 -0.32 19.89 -3.51
CA LEU A 500 0.15 20.21 -2.16
C LEU A 500 -0.40 21.55 -1.74
N ILE A 501 -1.20 21.59 -0.69
CA ILE A 501 -1.80 22.78 -0.09
C ILE A 501 -1.28 22.93 1.34
N ILE A 502 -0.63 24.07 1.65
CA ILE A 502 -0.21 24.39 3.02
C ILE A 502 -0.99 25.63 3.47
N TYR A 503 -1.89 25.42 4.43
CA TYR A 503 -2.76 26.43 5.00
C TYR A 503 -2.45 26.68 6.47
N SER A 504 -2.45 27.92 6.90
CA SER A 504 -2.32 28.28 8.31
C SER A 504 -2.97 29.63 8.61
N PRO A 505 -3.61 29.80 9.77
CA PRO A 505 -3.99 31.14 10.26
C PRO A 505 -2.82 32.12 10.48
N MET A 506 -1.58 31.60 10.52
CA MET A 506 -0.34 32.36 10.63
C MET A 506 0.22 32.80 9.28
N GLN A 507 -0.46 32.47 8.18
CA GLN A 507 0.01 32.78 6.83
C GLN A 507 -0.08 34.29 6.55
N ILE A 508 0.99 34.83 5.94
CA ILE A 508 1.09 36.26 5.59
C ILE A 508 0.35 36.55 4.28
N LYS A 509 0.53 35.72 3.27
CA LYS A 509 -0.11 35.82 1.96
C LYS A 509 -0.27 34.45 1.31
N ALA A 510 -1.23 34.31 0.41
CA ALA A 510 -1.33 33.16 -0.48
C ALA A 510 -0.29 33.28 -1.59
N GLU A 511 0.21 32.13 -2.06
CA GLU A 511 1.16 32.06 -3.17
C GLU A 511 1.01 30.74 -3.94
N LYS A 512 1.14 30.80 -5.29
CA LYS A 512 1.19 29.63 -6.16
C LYS A 512 2.62 29.37 -6.59
N PHE A 513 3.10 28.14 -6.39
CA PHE A 513 4.42 27.71 -6.80
C PHE A 513 4.31 26.74 -7.98
N LYS A 514 5.16 26.94 -8.98
CA LYS A 514 5.24 26.11 -10.21
C LYS A 514 6.53 25.30 -10.31
N GLY A 515 7.43 25.42 -9.33
CA GLY A 515 8.59 24.55 -9.23
C GLY A 515 8.16 23.11 -8.97
N ILE A 516 8.79 22.15 -9.68
CA ILE A 516 8.49 20.73 -9.46
C ILE A 516 9.08 20.30 -8.12
N CYS A 517 8.26 19.68 -7.29
CA CYS A 517 8.61 19.11 -5.99
C CYS A 517 7.89 17.78 -5.78
N SER A 518 8.28 17.03 -4.76
CA SER A 518 7.70 15.73 -4.45
C SER A 518 7.38 15.55 -2.97
N HIS A 519 6.72 14.45 -2.63
CA HIS A 519 6.49 14.04 -1.25
C HIS A 519 7.78 14.07 -0.41
N MET A 520 8.92 13.67 -1.00
CA MET A 520 10.20 13.63 -0.32
C MET A 520 10.72 15.02 0.11
N ASP A 521 10.14 16.11 -0.42
CA ASP A 521 10.52 17.48 -0.09
C ASP A 521 9.75 18.07 1.11
N ILE A 522 8.66 17.39 1.56
CA ILE A 522 7.83 17.87 2.69
C ILE A 522 8.64 17.85 4.00
N MET A 523 9.24 16.70 4.33
CA MET A 523 10.01 16.56 5.57
C MET A 523 11.17 17.57 5.68
N PRO A 524 12.06 17.71 4.68
CA PRO A 524 13.13 18.72 4.74
C PRO A 524 12.62 20.14 4.97
N SER A 525 11.47 20.50 4.38
CA SER A 525 10.88 21.84 4.54
C SER A 525 10.31 22.10 5.93
N ILE A 526 9.66 21.11 6.53
CA ILE A 526 9.16 21.21 7.91
C ILE A 526 10.34 21.33 8.87
N VAL A 527 11.38 20.53 8.68
CA VAL A 527 12.56 20.56 9.54
C VAL A 527 13.31 21.89 9.40
N ALA A 528 13.44 22.43 8.17
CA ALA A 528 14.03 23.75 7.94
C ALA A 528 13.25 24.86 8.67
N LEU A 529 11.91 24.87 8.54
CA LEU A 529 11.03 25.83 9.23
C LEU A 529 11.24 25.81 10.75
N ILE A 530 11.23 24.64 11.37
CA ILE A 530 11.35 24.48 12.81
C ILE A 530 12.76 24.87 13.28
N ASN A 531 13.80 24.36 12.61
CA ASN A 531 15.19 24.61 12.99
C ASN A 531 15.58 26.08 12.80
N ASN A 532 15.14 26.72 11.70
CA ASN A 532 15.46 28.13 11.45
C ASN A 532 14.86 29.03 12.52
N LYS A 533 13.60 28.79 12.93
CA LYS A 533 12.90 29.64 13.91
C LYS A 533 13.27 29.33 15.36
N TYR A 534 13.34 28.06 15.74
CA TYR A 534 13.42 27.66 17.15
C TYR A 534 14.81 27.17 17.56
N LYS A 535 15.78 27.16 16.60
CA LYS A 535 17.19 26.80 16.85
C LYS A 535 17.32 25.45 17.55
N GLU A 536 16.55 24.45 17.08
CA GLU A 536 16.66 23.08 17.57
C GLU A 536 18.06 22.51 17.28
N LYS A 537 18.34 21.30 17.79
CA LYS A 537 19.65 20.65 17.62
C LYS A 537 20.10 20.71 16.16
N ASN A 538 21.30 21.23 15.97
CA ASN A 538 21.89 21.39 14.64
C ASN A 538 22.06 20.04 13.97
N ILE A 539 21.36 19.83 12.85
CA ILE A 539 21.57 18.71 11.96
C ILE A 539 22.50 19.24 10.87
N GLU A 540 23.74 18.75 10.86
CA GLU A 540 24.76 19.22 9.90
C GLU A 540 24.73 18.42 8.59
N GLU A 541 24.35 17.14 8.69
CA GLU A 541 24.28 16.23 7.56
C GLU A 541 22.98 15.40 7.58
N VAL A 542 22.45 15.13 6.42
CA VAL A 542 21.19 14.37 6.25
C VAL A 542 21.27 13.36 5.11
N PRO A 543 20.56 12.23 5.21
CA PRO A 543 20.49 11.21 4.17
C PRO A 543 19.31 11.40 3.21
N TRP A 544 18.51 12.45 3.38
CA TRP A 544 17.23 12.62 2.68
C TRP A 544 17.41 12.79 1.18
N ILE A 545 16.54 12.17 0.38
CA ILE A 545 16.54 12.30 -1.07
C ILE A 545 16.00 13.66 -1.48
N GLY A 546 14.86 14.07 -0.88
CA GLY A 546 14.30 15.40 -1.10
C GLY A 546 15.16 16.51 -0.51
N SER A 547 15.18 17.65 -1.18
CA SER A 547 15.99 18.83 -0.78
C SER A 547 15.16 19.98 -0.19
N GLY A 548 13.84 19.83 -0.17
CA GLY A 548 12.89 20.82 0.30
C GLY A 548 12.06 21.41 -0.84
N LEU A 549 10.95 22.04 -0.48
CA LEU A 549 9.99 22.62 -1.42
C LEU A 549 10.60 23.82 -2.16
N SER A 550 10.29 23.94 -3.45
CA SER A 550 10.70 25.09 -4.27
C SER A 550 9.80 26.31 -4.01
N ASN A 551 10.40 27.50 -3.95
CA ASN A 551 9.66 28.77 -3.91
C ASN A 551 9.46 29.40 -5.30
N ALA A 552 9.77 28.68 -6.38
CA ALA A 552 9.65 29.18 -7.73
C ALA A 552 8.18 29.35 -8.15
N THR A 553 7.83 30.56 -8.57
CA THR A 553 6.49 30.90 -9.13
C THR A 553 6.39 30.66 -10.63
N THR A 554 7.50 30.38 -11.30
CA THR A 554 7.61 29.95 -12.70
C THR A 554 7.95 28.48 -12.79
N PHE A 555 7.65 27.86 -13.93
CA PHE A 555 7.98 26.46 -14.18
C PHE A 555 9.51 26.26 -14.20
N VAL A 556 10.00 25.47 -13.25
CA VAL A 556 11.41 25.06 -13.13
C VAL A 556 11.51 23.78 -12.32
N ASN A 557 12.52 22.99 -12.59
CA ASN A 557 12.89 21.88 -11.72
C ASN A 557 14.41 21.85 -11.47
N ASN A 558 14.76 21.87 -10.19
CA ASN A 558 16.14 21.72 -9.72
C ASN A 558 16.34 20.40 -8.95
N HIS A 559 15.35 19.50 -8.97
CA HIS A 559 15.34 18.25 -8.22
C HIS A 559 15.54 17.05 -9.14
N ASP A 560 16.20 16.04 -8.64
CA ASP A 560 16.20 14.70 -9.18
C ASP A 560 15.21 13.86 -8.36
N ILE A 561 14.10 13.43 -8.97
CA ILE A 561 12.97 12.81 -8.29
C ILE A 561 12.80 11.36 -8.76
N PRO A 562 13.14 10.39 -7.92
CA PRO A 562 12.85 8.99 -8.19
C PRO A 562 11.36 8.70 -7.99
N LEU A 563 10.78 7.89 -8.88
CA LEU A 563 9.37 7.52 -8.87
C LEU A 563 9.21 6.01 -9.01
N THR A 564 8.20 5.45 -8.37
CA THR A 564 7.82 4.05 -8.53
C THR A 564 6.33 3.93 -8.84
N GLN A 565 6.00 3.17 -9.89
CA GLN A 565 4.59 3.02 -10.30
C GLN A 565 3.81 2.19 -9.27
N TYR A 566 4.38 1.06 -8.87
CA TYR A 566 3.86 0.11 -7.87
C TYR A 566 5.02 -0.72 -7.28
N LYS A 567 4.74 -1.60 -6.34
CA LYS A 567 5.75 -2.47 -5.73
C LYS A 567 6.51 -3.25 -6.80
N GLY A 568 7.83 -3.09 -6.85
CA GLY A 568 8.70 -3.74 -7.85
C GLY A 568 8.86 -3.02 -9.20
N ALA A 569 8.10 -1.97 -9.49
CA ALA A 569 8.17 -1.22 -10.75
C ALA A 569 8.88 0.12 -10.58
N PHE A 570 10.15 0.08 -10.24
CA PHE A 570 10.99 1.26 -10.11
C PHE A 570 11.63 1.61 -11.48
N LYS A 571 10.85 2.29 -12.35
CA LYS A 571 11.18 2.54 -13.76
C LYS A 571 11.09 4.01 -14.17
N ASP A 572 10.69 4.90 -13.27
CA ASP A 572 10.41 6.30 -13.56
C ASP A 572 11.36 7.22 -12.81
N TYR A 573 11.79 8.30 -13.49
CA TYR A 573 12.71 9.27 -12.92
C TYR A 573 12.55 10.65 -13.55
N ILE A 574 12.48 11.70 -12.73
CA ILE A 574 12.48 13.09 -13.20
C ILE A 574 13.84 13.71 -12.91
N SER A 575 14.43 14.41 -13.90
CA SER A 575 15.64 15.21 -13.73
C SER A 575 15.54 16.48 -14.60
N GLY A 576 15.57 17.64 -13.98
CA GLY A 576 15.22 18.86 -14.67
C GLY A 576 13.79 18.80 -15.23
N ASN A 577 13.60 19.17 -16.48
CA ASN A 577 12.33 19.04 -17.19
C ASN A 577 12.19 17.73 -18.00
N LEU A 578 13.05 16.74 -17.74
CA LEU A 578 13.01 15.44 -18.38
C LEU A 578 12.33 14.42 -17.47
N PHE A 579 11.51 13.57 -18.08
CA PHE A 579 10.87 12.43 -17.44
C PHE A 579 11.19 11.15 -18.20
N LEU A 580 11.87 10.24 -17.54
CA LEU A 580 12.11 8.89 -18.03
C LEU A 580 11.02 7.97 -17.49
N SER A 581 10.33 7.23 -18.38
CA SER A 581 9.30 6.27 -17.99
C SER A 581 9.38 5.04 -18.90
N ASP A 582 9.56 3.85 -18.33
CA ASP A 582 9.69 2.59 -19.08
C ASP A 582 10.71 2.69 -20.25
N ASP A 583 11.89 3.27 -19.99
CA ASP A 583 12.96 3.52 -20.98
C ASP A 583 12.62 4.54 -22.10
N VAL A 584 11.47 5.19 -22.04
CA VAL A 584 11.08 6.25 -22.98
C VAL A 584 11.30 7.62 -22.33
N LEU A 585 11.95 8.51 -23.07
CA LEU A 585 12.21 9.88 -22.62
C LEU A 585 11.08 10.82 -23.04
N TYR A 586 10.65 11.63 -22.10
CA TYR A 586 9.67 12.71 -22.30
C TYR A 586 10.20 14.02 -21.74
N ARG A 587 9.70 15.13 -22.31
CA ARG A 587 9.87 16.47 -21.76
C ARG A 587 8.60 16.92 -21.07
N ILE A 588 8.73 17.37 -19.83
CA ILE A 588 7.63 17.95 -19.08
C ILE A 588 7.47 19.41 -19.52
N ASN A 589 6.30 19.80 -19.98
CA ASN A 589 5.99 21.18 -20.36
C ASN A 589 5.47 22.02 -19.18
N ASP A 590 5.24 23.31 -19.39
CA ASP A 590 4.81 24.27 -18.37
C ASP A 590 3.40 24.03 -17.80
N LYS A 591 2.60 23.21 -18.50
CA LYS A 591 1.28 22.73 -18.06
C LYS A 591 1.35 21.37 -17.37
N PHE A 592 2.54 20.89 -17.08
CA PHE A 592 2.79 19.59 -16.47
C PHE A 592 2.30 18.39 -17.33
N GLY A 593 2.28 18.55 -18.66
CA GLY A 593 2.02 17.49 -19.63
C GLY A 593 3.32 16.93 -20.22
N LEU A 594 3.24 15.78 -20.87
CA LEU A 594 4.38 15.10 -21.47
C LEU A 594 4.43 15.28 -22.99
N GLU A 595 5.61 15.58 -23.51
CA GLU A 595 5.95 15.59 -24.91
C GLU A 595 7.08 14.60 -25.17
N PRO A 596 6.98 13.67 -26.14
CA PRO A 596 8.06 12.76 -26.45
C PRO A 596 9.36 13.51 -26.78
N ASP A 597 10.47 13.07 -26.21
CA ASP A 597 11.80 13.63 -26.50
C ASP A 597 12.70 12.57 -27.15
N TYR A 598 13.28 12.90 -28.29
CA TYR A 598 14.09 12.00 -29.07
C TYR A 598 15.59 12.31 -28.99
N SER A 599 16.01 13.15 -28.04
CA SER A 599 17.40 13.51 -27.82
C SER A 599 18.18 12.35 -27.23
N SER A 600 19.02 11.71 -28.06
CA SER A 600 19.89 10.62 -27.62
C SER A 600 20.88 11.07 -26.54
N GLN A 601 21.33 12.32 -26.53
CA GLN A 601 22.25 12.84 -25.53
C GLN A 601 21.58 13.01 -24.16
N GLU A 602 20.36 13.56 -24.11
CA GLU A 602 19.58 13.72 -22.89
C GLU A 602 19.16 12.35 -22.33
N GLN A 603 18.79 11.41 -23.21
CA GLN A 603 18.48 10.03 -22.83
C GLN A 603 19.67 9.33 -22.15
N ILE A 604 20.87 9.45 -22.72
CA ILE A 604 22.09 8.88 -22.13
C ILE A 604 22.35 9.52 -20.75
N MET A 605 22.18 10.83 -20.64
CA MET A 605 22.40 11.57 -19.38
C MET A 605 21.45 11.13 -18.28
N ILE A 606 20.14 11.09 -18.56
CA ILE A 606 19.14 10.71 -17.55
C ILE A 606 19.25 9.23 -17.16
N ASN A 607 19.52 8.35 -18.14
CA ASN A 607 19.74 6.92 -17.88
C ASN A 607 20.96 6.70 -16.96
N LYS A 608 22.04 7.48 -17.13
CA LYS A 608 23.21 7.42 -16.26
C LYS A 608 22.85 7.83 -14.83
N LYS A 609 22.17 8.97 -14.64
CA LYS A 609 21.73 9.43 -13.31
C LYS A 609 20.80 8.42 -12.63
N PHE A 610 19.83 7.91 -13.38
CA PHE A 610 18.89 6.93 -12.86
C PHE A 610 19.57 5.62 -12.47
N SER A 611 20.46 5.09 -13.32
CA SER A 611 21.25 3.89 -12.99
C SER A 611 22.14 4.09 -11.76
N GLU A 612 22.74 5.26 -11.59
CA GLU A 612 23.53 5.58 -10.40
C GLU A 612 22.65 5.62 -9.14
N TYR A 613 21.49 6.27 -9.22
CA TYR A 613 20.51 6.26 -8.12
C TYR A 613 20.05 4.85 -7.78
N GLN A 614 19.75 4.00 -8.77
CA GLN A 614 19.34 2.61 -8.52
C GLN A 614 20.41 1.82 -7.76
N LYS A 615 21.70 2.00 -8.10
CA LYS A 615 22.83 1.36 -7.40
C LYS A 615 22.93 1.81 -5.95
N ILE A 616 22.83 3.11 -5.71
CA ILE A 616 22.86 3.69 -4.36
C ILE A 616 21.65 3.19 -3.54
N ASN A 617 20.45 3.26 -4.13
CA ASN A 617 19.21 2.80 -3.50
C ASN A 617 19.32 1.34 -3.00
N MET A 618 19.81 0.44 -3.85
CA MET A 618 19.99 -0.97 -3.47
C MET A 618 21.08 -1.16 -2.42
N TYR A 619 22.22 -0.50 -2.60
CA TYR A 619 23.33 -0.59 -1.66
C TYR A 619 22.94 -0.15 -0.25
N VAL A 620 22.35 1.03 -0.10
CA VAL A 620 22.04 1.59 1.22
C VAL A 620 20.91 0.83 1.93
N THR A 621 19.94 0.32 1.17
CA THR A 621 18.81 -0.42 1.76
C THR A 621 19.17 -1.86 2.12
N GLN A 622 20.03 -2.53 1.35
CA GLN A 622 20.45 -3.90 1.64
C GLN A 622 21.50 -4.00 2.75
N ASN A 623 22.34 -2.97 2.91
CA ASN A 623 23.47 -2.99 3.83
C ASN A 623 23.29 -2.12 5.08
N ASP A 624 22.09 -1.55 5.28
CA ASP A 624 21.81 -0.60 6.37
C ASP A 624 22.81 0.58 6.38
N LYS A 625 22.93 1.24 5.21
CA LYS A 625 23.92 2.31 4.93
C LYS A 625 23.28 3.65 4.57
N ILE A 626 22.03 3.88 5.00
CA ILE A 626 21.37 5.19 4.83
C ILE A 626 22.04 6.21 5.73
N ILE A 627 22.26 5.88 7.01
CA ILE A 627 22.94 6.74 7.98
C ILE A 627 24.06 6.00 8.73
N PRO A 628 25.10 6.73 9.20
CA PRO A 628 26.07 6.19 10.14
C PRO A 628 25.41 5.76 11.45
N PRO A 629 25.89 4.69 12.14
CA PRO A 629 25.30 4.21 13.38
C PRO A 629 25.23 5.26 14.51
N GLU A 630 26.18 6.18 14.56
CA GLU A 630 26.24 7.27 15.54
C GLU A 630 25.10 8.31 15.34
N MET A 631 24.56 8.42 14.16
CA MET A 631 23.45 9.32 13.84
C MET A 631 22.06 8.71 14.10
N VAL A 632 21.97 7.45 14.48
CA VAL A 632 20.72 6.85 14.86
C VAL A 632 20.17 7.63 16.04
N ILE A 633 19.19 8.49 15.77
CA ILE A 633 18.46 9.20 16.82
C ILE A 633 17.79 8.12 17.65
N ALA A 634 18.33 7.90 18.86
CA ALA A 634 17.79 6.90 19.75
C ALA A 634 16.35 7.30 20.07
N ASN A 635 15.41 6.69 19.38
CA ASN A 635 14.02 6.68 19.82
C ASN A 635 14.06 6.06 21.22
N ALA A 636 13.56 6.77 22.22
CA ALA A 636 13.58 6.36 23.63
C ALA A 636 12.91 4.97 23.88
N ASN A 637 12.36 4.36 22.84
CA ASN A 637 11.68 3.07 22.85
C ASN A 637 12.35 1.99 21.97
N ILE A 638 13.45 2.28 21.25
CA ILE A 638 14.19 1.23 20.56
C ILE A 638 15.03 0.52 21.61
N ILE A 639 14.54 -0.60 22.10
CA ILE A 639 15.36 -1.55 22.86
C ILE A 639 16.41 -2.06 21.87
N LYS A 640 17.65 -1.57 21.98
CA LYS A 640 18.78 -2.15 21.24
C LYS A 640 19.06 -3.51 21.86
N PHE A 641 18.81 -4.57 21.11
CA PHE A 641 19.21 -5.91 21.51
C PHE A 641 20.75 -5.98 21.56
N THR A 642 21.27 -6.56 22.63
CA THR A 642 22.72 -6.83 22.74
C THR A 642 23.16 -7.87 21.71
N LYS A 643 24.47 -8.04 21.50
CA LYS A 643 24.98 -9.08 20.60
C LYS A 643 24.53 -10.48 21.03
N GLU A 644 24.50 -10.72 22.34
CA GLU A 644 24.01 -11.97 22.93
C GLU A 644 22.52 -12.18 22.69
N GLU A 645 21.70 -11.13 22.83
CA GLU A 645 20.27 -11.16 22.55
C GLU A 645 19.98 -11.38 21.06
N ILE A 646 20.75 -10.75 20.17
CA ILE A 646 20.65 -10.97 18.73
C ILE A 646 20.94 -12.43 18.40
N ALA A 647 21.98 -13.02 18.98
CA ALA A 647 22.29 -14.44 18.75
C ALA A 647 21.16 -15.38 19.21
N ILE A 648 20.48 -15.06 20.32
CA ILE A 648 19.31 -15.81 20.79
C ILE A 648 18.13 -15.63 19.83
N ILE A 649 17.88 -14.40 19.36
CA ILE A 649 16.82 -14.11 18.39
C ILE A 649 17.08 -14.86 17.08
N GLU A 650 18.29 -14.82 16.55
CA GLU A 650 18.68 -15.55 15.34
C GLU A 650 18.47 -17.06 15.50
N LYS A 651 18.86 -17.61 16.63
CA LYS A 651 18.68 -19.03 16.96
C LYS A 651 17.20 -19.47 16.84
N TYR A 652 16.27 -18.65 17.32
CA TYR A 652 14.86 -19.02 17.42
C TYR A 652 13.99 -18.47 16.28
N ALA A 653 14.35 -17.32 15.68
CA ALA A 653 13.50 -16.59 14.76
C ALA A 653 13.96 -16.64 13.29
N GLN A 654 15.18 -17.11 12.99
CA GLN A 654 15.71 -17.13 11.63
C GLN A 654 14.83 -17.94 10.68
N LYS A 655 14.39 -17.32 9.58
CA LYS A 655 13.52 -17.91 8.53
C LYS A 655 12.15 -18.42 9.04
N LYS A 656 11.62 -17.86 10.11
CA LYS A 656 10.33 -18.21 10.68
C LYS A 656 9.32 -17.06 10.54
N SER A 657 8.04 -17.43 10.36
CA SER A 657 6.92 -16.50 10.39
C SER A 657 6.70 -15.94 11.81
N THR A 658 5.97 -14.84 11.90
CA THR A 658 5.60 -14.21 13.18
C THR A 658 4.90 -15.21 14.11
N GLU A 659 3.99 -16.01 13.58
CA GLU A 659 3.24 -17.00 14.33
C GLU A 659 4.14 -18.13 14.87
N GLU A 660 5.07 -18.63 14.06
CA GLU A 660 6.04 -19.62 14.53
C GLU A 660 6.94 -19.09 15.66
N ILE A 661 7.38 -17.83 15.56
CA ILE A 661 8.19 -17.18 16.61
C ILE A 661 7.35 -17.00 17.88
N TYR A 662 6.08 -16.59 17.75
CA TYR A 662 5.14 -16.50 18.87
C TYR A 662 4.94 -17.86 19.56
N LEU A 663 4.71 -18.93 18.81
CA LEU A 663 4.55 -20.27 19.37
C LEU A 663 5.82 -20.73 20.11
N ILE A 664 7.00 -20.42 19.60
CA ILE A 664 8.27 -20.68 20.28
C ILE A 664 8.35 -19.87 21.59
N ALA A 665 8.04 -18.57 21.55
CA ALA A 665 8.04 -17.72 22.74
C ALA A 665 7.07 -18.24 23.81
N ARG A 666 5.87 -18.66 23.39
CA ARG A 666 4.86 -19.26 24.25
C ARG A 666 5.36 -20.56 24.90
N ASN A 667 5.96 -21.45 24.12
CA ASN A 667 6.53 -22.69 24.64
C ASN A 667 7.68 -22.44 25.65
N LEU A 668 8.55 -21.48 25.36
CA LEU A 668 9.62 -21.07 26.29
C LEU A 668 9.04 -20.54 27.60
N ALA A 669 7.98 -19.72 27.53
CA ALA A 669 7.32 -19.18 28.71
C ALA A 669 6.69 -20.28 29.59
N PHE A 670 6.00 -21.25 28.99
CA PHE A 670 5.45 -22.40 29.73
C PHE A 670 6.51 -23.32 30.32
N ASN A 671 7.71 -23.39 29.70
CA ASN A 671 8.86 -24.10 30.22
C ASN A 671 9.69 -23.26 31.20
N LYS A 672 9.13 -22.13 31.71
CA LYS A 672 9.76 -21.21 32.67
C LYS A 672 11.04 -20.50 32.15
N ASN A 673 11.33 -20.55 30.87
CA ASN A 673 12.38 -19.72 30.26
C ASN A 673 11.80 -18.34 29.92
N ASN A 674 11.41 -17.61 30.95
CA ASN A 674 10.78 -16.31 30.83
C ASN A 674 11.68 -15.26 30.17
N LYS A 675 13.02 -15.40 30.31
CA LYS A 675 13.97 -14.46 29.74
C LYS A 675 13.96 -14.50 28.21
N ASP A 676 14.14 -15.66 27.61
CA ASP A 676 14.14 -15.82 26.15
C ASP A 676 12.74 -15.59 25.57
N ALA A 677 11.69 -16.01 26.30
CA ALA A 677 10.31 -15.74 25.91
C ALA A 677 10.01 -14.24 25.83
N LEU A 678 10.39 -13.45 26.84
CA LEU A 678 10.26 -11.98 26.82
C LEU A 678 11.08 -11.34 25.70
N LEU A 679 12.28 -11.87 25.45
CA LEU A 679 13.13 -11.40 24.36
C LEU A 679 12.45 -11.58 22.99
N LEU A 680 11.89 -12.75 22.71
CA LEU A 680 11.17 -13.02 21.48
C LEU A 680 9.87 -12.22 21.38
N CYS A 681 9.11 -12.06 22.49
CA CYS A 681 7.94 -11.18 22.52
C CYS A 681 8.33 -9.73 22.19
N ASN A 682 9.42 -9.21 22.78
CA ASN A 682 9.91 -7.87 22.47
C ASN A 682 10.36 -7.78 21.00
N TYR A 683 11.02 -8.79 20.48
CA TYR A 683 11.45 -8.84 19.09
C TYR A 683 10.26 -8.77 18.12
N ILE A 684 9.20 -9.57 18.35
CA ILE A 684 7.98 -9.52 17.54
C ILE A 684 7.35 -8.12 17.61
N ILE A 685 7.12 -7.60 18.83
CA ILE A 685 6.40 -6.35 19.06
C ILE A 685 7.16 -5.14 18.49
N LEU A 686 8.48 -5.14 18.54
CA LEU A 686 9.32 -4.00 18.16
C LEU A 686 9.79 -4.05 16.71
N ASN A 687 9.94 -5.24 16.10
CA ASN A 687 10.59 -5.38 14.80
C ASN A 687 9.69 -6.04 13.73
N ILE A 688 8.57 -6.67 14.13
CA ILE A 688 7.72 -7.40 13.17
C ILE A 688 6.29 -6.86 13.19
N ASN A 689 5.59 -6.93 14.34
CA ASN A 689 4.19 -6.55 14.46
C ASN A 689 3.88 -6.03 15.87
N SER A 690 3.77 -4.71 15.98
CA SER A 690 3.49 -4.06 17.26
C SER A 690 2.08 -4.31 17.79
N ASN A 691 1.15 -4.75 16.96
CA ASN A 691 -0.23 -5.13 17.33
C ASN A 691 -0.46 -6.64 17.31
N HIS A 692 0.60 -7.44 17.42
CA HIS A 692 0.41 -8.87 17.65
C HIS A 692 -0.15 -9.09 19.06
N PHE A 693 -1.48 -9.08 19.19
CA PHE A 693 -2.17 -9.06 20.48
C PHE A 693 -1.92 -10.32 21.32
N ASP A 694 -1.76 -11.48 20.66
CA ASP A 694 -1.35 -12.72 21.33
C ASP A 694 0.02 -12.56 21.99
N THR A 695 0.99 -11.98 21.27
CA THR A 695 2.33 -11.73 21.81
C THR A 695 2.34 -10.70 22.92
N ARG A 696 1.56 -9.60 22.79
CA ARG A 696 1.43 -8.60 23.87
C ARG A 696 0.79 -9.20 25.12
N THR A 697 -0.24 -10.00 24.94
CA THR A 697 -0.91 -10.68 26.07
C THR A 697 0.01 -11.71 26.72
N LEU A 698 0.77 -12.47 25.94
CA LEU A 698 1.80 -13.38 26.46
C LEU A 698 2.88 -12.62 27.24
N LYS A 699 3.43 -11.54 26.66
CA LYS A 699 4.39 -10.66 27.33
C LYS A 699 3.85 -10.16 28.69
N ALA A 700 2.61 -9.70 28.69
CA ALA A 700 1.97 -9.22 29.92
C ALA A 700 1.81 -10.33 30.97
N ARG A 701 1.42 -11.55 30.55
CA ARG A 701 1.34 -12.71 31.45
C ARG A 701 2.72 -13.04 32.05
N ILE A 702 3.77 -13.06 31.23
CA ILE A 702 5.14 -13.30 31.71
C ILE A 702 5.59 -12.22 32.68
N LEU A 703 5.29 -10.95 32.41
CA LEU A 703 5.56 -9.85 33.35
C LEU A 703 4.82 -10.02 34.69
N ALA A 704 3.58 -10.45 34.65
CA ALA A 704 2.80 -10.73 35.87
C ALA A 704 3.40 -11.92 36.64
N TRP A 705 3.79 -13.01 35.97
CA TRP A 705 4.44 -14.17 36.60
C TRP A 705 5.77 -13.82 37.24
N ASN A 706 6.47 -12.81 36.70
CA ASN A 706 7.71 -12.26 37.27
C ASN A 706 7.46 -11.17 38.33
N GLY A 707 6.19 -10.94 38.77
CA GLY A 707 5.85 -9.95 39.79
C GLY A 707 5.77 -8.49 39.30
N ASN A 708 5.97 -8.24 37.99
CA ASN A 708 5.93 -6.89 37.40
C ASN A 708 4.49 -6.48 37.05
N PHE A 709 3.61 -6.41 38.03
CA PHE A 709 2.18 -6.20 37.85
C PHE A 709 1.84 -4.87 37.17
N GLU A 710 2.56 -3.79 37.44
CA GLU A 710 2.34 -2.49 36.83
C GLU A 710 2.61 -2.49 35.33
N LYS A 711 3.73 -3.06 34.91
CA LYS A 711 4.08 -3.19 33.48
C LYS A 711 3.11 -4.12 32.76
N SER A 712 2.68 -5.20 33.40
CA SER A 712 1.69 -6.12 32.86
C SER A 712 0.34 -5.42 32.68
N GLU A 713 -0.14 -4.65 33.67
CA GLU A 713 -1.38 -3.87 33.60
C GLU A 713 -1.35 -2.90 32.42
N LYS A 714 -0.21 -2.21 32.22
CA LYS A 714 -0.03 -1.26 31.12
C LYS A 714 -0.13 -1.94 29.75
N GLU A 715 0.54 -3.09 29.57
CA GLU A 715 0.46 -3.85 28.29
C GLU A 715 -0.95 -4.38 28.02
N LEU A 716 -1.65 -4.93 29.02
CA LEU A 716 -3.01 -5.46 28.84
C LEU A 716 -4.04 -4.35 28.61
N SER A 717 -3.88 -3.22 29.29
CA SER A 717 -4.74 -2.05 29.06
C SER A 717 -4.58 -1.53 27.63
N LEU A 718 -3.34 -1.51 27.12
CA LEU A 718 -3.04 -1.14 25.73
C LEU A 718 -3.67 -2.12 24.72
N VAL A 719 -3.66 -3.42 25.00
CA VAL A 719 -4.33 -4.43 24.16
C VAL A 719 -5.83 -4.19 24.12
N ILE A 720 -6.47 -4.00 25.29
CA ILE A 720 -7.92 -3.76 25.39
C ILE A 720 -8.32 -2.42 24.76
N GLU A 721 -7.45 -1.42 24.79
CA GLU A 721 -7.67 -0.13 24.17
C GLU A 721 -7.59 -0.21 22.64
N ARG A 722 -6.58 -0.93 22.12
CA ARG A 722 -6.35 -1.09 20.68
C ARG A 722 -7.26 -2.12 20.02
N ASN A 723 -7.65 -3.16 20.76
CA ASN A 723 -8.58 -4.19 20.30
C ASN A 723 -9.60 -4.53 21.40
N PRO A 724 -10.68 -3.75 21.53
CA PRO A 724 -11.71 -3.98 22.54
C PRO A 724 -12.44 -5.32 22.42
N SER A 725 -12.35 -6.00 21.28
CA SER A 725 -12.95 -7.32 21.03
C SER A 725 -12.03 -8.50 21.36
N TYR A 726 -10.76 -8.25 21.71
CA TYR A 726 -9.79 -9.31 21.99
C TYR A 726 -10.01 -9.92 23.38
N GLN A 727 -10.73 -11.03 23.42
CA GLN A 727 -11.24 -11.67 24.64
C GLN A 727 -10.13 -12.10 25.62
N ASP A 728 -8.99 -12.62 25.14
CA ASP A 728 -7.94 -13.17 26.01
C ASP A 728 -7.27 -12.10 26.90
N ALA A 729 -7.22 -10.84 26.45
CA ALA A 729 -6.69 -9.75 27.26
C ALA A 729 -7.55 -9.45 28.49
N TYR A 730 -8.88 -9.60 28.40
CA TYR A 730 -9.78 -9.43 29.55
C TYR A 730 -9.57 -10.52 30.59
N PHE A 731 -9.35 -11.76 30.17
CA PHE A 731 -9.04 -12.83 31.12
C PHE A 731 -7.67 -12.61 31.77
N ALA A 732 -6.66 -12.24 30.96
CA ALA A 732 -5.32 -11.99 31.45
C ALA A 732 -5.26 -10.85 32.47
N ILE A 733 -5.99 -9.74 32.25
CA ILE A 733 -6.01 -8.61 33.20
C ILE A 733 -6.86 -8.92 34.45
N LEU A 734 -7.90 -9.76 34.35
CA LEU A 734 -8.65 -10.24 35.51
C LEU A 734 -7.79 -11.17 36.37
N ASP A 735 -7.00 -12.05 35.77
CA ASP A 735 -6.06 -12.89 36.50
C ASP A 735 -4.96 -12.03 37.16
N LEU A 736 -4.44 -11.02 36.47
CA LEU A 736 -3.49 -10.05 37.04
C LEU A 736 -4.06 -9.35 38.28
N TYR A 737 -5.30 -8.87 38.22
CA TYR A 737 -5.95 -8.20 39.35
C TYR A 737 -6.29 -9.17 40.49
N TRP A 738 -6.52 -10.46 40.16
CA TRP A 738 -6.65 -11.49 41.17
C TRP A 738 -5.34 -11.68 41.94
N TRP A 739 -4.20 -11.84 41.25
CA TRP A 739 -2.90 -12.00 41.90
C TRP A 739 -2.46 -10.75 42.66
N ASN A 740 -2.77 -9.57 42.14
CA ASN A 740 -2.43 -8.28 42.75
C ASN A 740 -3.48 -7.75 43.74
N LYS A 741 -4.51 -8.55 44.08
CA LYS A 741 -5.56 -8.20 45.03
C LYS A 741 -6.27 -6.86 44.76
N LYS A 742 -6.63 -6.59 43.49
CA LYS A 742 -7.29 -5.33 43.01
C LYS A 742 -8.77 -5.56 42.58
N PRO A 743 -9.70 -5.89 43.55
CA PRO A 743 -11.09 -6.26 43.20
C PRO A 743 -11.90 -5.13 42.57
N ILE A 744 -11.60 -3.87 42.91
CA ILE A 744 -12.29 -2.72 42.30
C ILE A 744 -11.93 -2.61 40.82
N LYS A 745 -10.63 -2.68 40.47
CA LYS A 745 -10.18 -2.65 39.08
C LYS A 745 -10.74 -3.83 38.27
N ALA A 746 -10.81 -5.02 38.87
CA ALA A 746 -11.42 -6.19 38.24
C ALA A 746 -12.90 -5.97 37.87
N ARG A 747 -13.67 -5.33 38.72
CA ARG A 747 -15.09 -4.99 38.44
C ARG A 747 -15.21 -4.00 37.29
N ILE A 748 -14.36 -2.96 37.25
CA ILE A 748 -14.34 -1.97 36.17
C ILE A 748 -14.06 -2.66 34.83
N ILE A 749 -13.06 -3.52 34.77
CA ILE A 749 -12.72 -4.26 33.55
C ILE A 749 -13.82 -5.21 33.11
N ALA A 750 -14.53 -5.85 34.06
CA ALA A 750 -15.64 -6.71 33.71
C ALA A 750 -16.82 -5.94 33.12
N VAL A 751 -17.14 -4.76 33.66
CA VAL A 751 -18.15 -3.89 33.04
C VAL A 751 -17.68 -3.47 31.60
N LYS A 752 -16.40 -3.10 31.43
CA LYS A 752 -15.86 -2.77 30.13
C LYS A 752 -15.94 -3.95 29.14
N ALA A 753 -15.66 -5.16 29.59
CA ALA A 753 -15.82 -6.38 28.82
C ALA A 753 -17.26 -6.62 28.36
N GLN A 754 -18.22 -6.38 29.24
CA GLN A 754 -19.66 -6.51 28.95
C GLN A 754 -20.13 -5.48 27.92
N LEU A 755 -19.65 -4.25 28.03
CA LEU A 755 -20.00 -3.18 27.11
C LEU A 755 -19.37 -3.39 25.70
N ASN A 756 -18.14 -3.89 25.63
CA ASN A 756 -17.42 -4.06 24.37
C ASN A 756 -17.83 -5.33 23.60
N LEU A 757 -18.32 -6.35 24.27
CA LEU A 757 -18.69 -7.64 23.70
C LEU A 757 -20.06 -8.12 24.15
N PRO A 758 -21.16 -7.33 23.99
CA PRO A 758 -22.48 -7.64 24.57
C PRO A 758 -23.11 -8.91 24.01
N ASN A 759 -22.81 -9.27 22.77
CA ASN A 759 -23.42 -10.40 22.06
C ASN A 759 -22.68 -11.74 22.27
N GLU A 760 -21.50 -11.72 22.89
CA GLU A 760 -20.67 -12.90 23.14
C GLU A 760 -21.09 -13.65 24.40
N ILE A 761 -22.19 -14.40 24.34
CA ILE A 761 -22.86 -15.04 25.49
C ILE A 761 -21.89 -15.90 26.33
N GLN A 762 -21.07 -16.72 25.68
CA GLN A 762 -20.13 -17.60 26.38
C GLN A 762 -19.01 -16.79 27.07
N PHE A 763 -18.49 -15.76 26.40
CA PHE A 763 -17.50 -14.84 26.96
C PHE A 763 -18.07 -14.13 28.19
N GLN A 764 -19.31 -13.61 28.12
CA GLN A 764 -20.00 -12.95 29.22
C GLN A 764 -20.16 -13.85 30.46
N LYS A 765 -20.55 -15.10 30.25
CA LYS A 765 -20.61 -16.12 31.32
C LYS A 765 -19.24 -16.32 31.98
N ASN A 766 -18.18 -16.42 31.19
CA ASN A 766 -16.82 -16.63 31.66
C ASN A 766 -16.29 -15.41 32.46
N ILE A 767 -16.59 -14.19 32.04
CA ILE A 767 -16.26 -12.95 32.77
C ILE A 767 -16.98 -12.93 34.13
N LEU A 768 -18.27 -13.30 34.20
CA LEU A 768 -19.02 -13.38 35.44
C LEU A 768 -18.43 -14.43 36.40
N ILE A 769 -17.99 -15.57 35.88
CA ILE A 769 -17.32 -16.61 36.68
C ILE A 769 -15.97 -16.07 37.20
N ALA A 770 -15.17 -15.40 36.35
CA ALA A 770 -13.90 -14.81 36.75
C ALA A 770 -14.04 -13.78 37.88
N ILE A 771 -15.12 -12.97 37.87
CA ILE A 771 -15.40 -11.99 38.94
C ILE A 771 -15.89 -12.61 40.21
N LYS A 772 -16.65 -13.74 40.17
CA LYS A 772 -17.08 -14.42 41.39
C LYS A 772 -15.93 -14.81 42.31
N ARG A 773 -14.75 -15.12 41.75
CA ARG A 773 -13.51 -15.39 42.52
C ARG A 773 -13.16 -14.27 43.51
N PHE A 774 -13.45 -13.01 43.17
CA PHE A 774 -13.18 -11.86 44.06
C PHE A 774 -14.19 -11.71 45.21
N LYS A 775 -15.35 -12.35 45.15
CA LYS A 775 -16.35 -12.32 46.23
C LYS A 775 -16.04 -13.32 47.35
N THR A 776 -15.47 -14.46 47.04
CA THR A 776 -15.13 -15.50 47.99
C THR A 776 -13.98 -15.15 48.94
N ASN A 777 -13.05 -14.28 48.51
CA ASN A 777 -11.93 -13.86 49.37
C ASN A 777 -12.19 -12.67 50.30
N LEU A 778 -13.40 -12.08 50.24
CA LEU A 778 -13.81 -11.07 51.21
C LEU A 778 -14.50 -11.68 52.44
N ALA A 779 -14.71 -12.99 52.45
CA ALA A 779 -15.43 -13.70 53.54
C ALA A 779 -14.51 -14.64 54.37
N SER A 780 -13.19 -14.63 54.18
CA SER A 780 -12.25 -15.41 55.01
C SER A 780 -11.36 -14.49 55.84
N PRO A 781 -11.34 -14.60 57.19
CA PRO A 781 -10.31 -13.98 58.01
C PRO A 781 -8.95 -14.67 57.75
N ALA A 782 -7.90 -13.88 57.95
CA ALA A 782 -6.52 -14.30 57.81
C ALA A 782 -6.17 -15.65 58.39
N GLY A 783 -5.52 -16.49 57.63
CA GLY A 783 -4.89 -17.67 58.21
C GLY A 783 -4.61 -18.76 57.15
N GLU A 784 -3.35 -19.07 57.04
CA GLU A 784 -2.71 -20.24 56.44
C GLU A 784 -2.18 -20.15 55.01
N SER A 785 -0.86 -20.01 55.03
CA SER A 785 0.05 -20.36 53.95
C SER A 785 -0.15 -21.82 53.52
N ARG A 786 -0.36 -22.06 52.19
CA ARG A 786 0.01 -23.35 51.59
C ARG A 786 0.67 -23.07 50.25
N HIS A 787 1.98 -23.23 50.21
CA HIS A 787 2.74 -23.60 49.04
C HIS A 787 2.26 -24.95 48.51
N LYS A 788 1.83 -24.99 47.26
CA LYS A 788 2.18 -26.09 46.35
C LYS A 788 2.07 -25.65 44.92
#